data_e1776166ae51e88f2880acfdd16682b2
#
_entry.id   e1776166ae51e88f2880acfdd16682b2
#
_cell.length_a   1.000
_cell.length_b   1.000
_cell.length_c   1.000
_cell.angle_alpha   90.00
_cell.angle_beta   90.00
_cell.angle_gamma   90.00
#
_symmetry.space_group_name_H-M   'P 1'
#
loop_
_entity.id
_entity.type
_entity.pdbx_description
1 polymer ?
#
loop_
_entity_poly.entity_id
_entity_poly.type
_entity_poly.pdbx_seq_one_letter_code
_entity_poly.pdbx_strand_id
1 'polypeptide(L)'
;MKRNSTLRIATLLAAVMMTMTSFATPLSSKNKEKLKTQDFDGQVINENGEPLAFVNVVLLSMPDSVFVQGAMTDENGMFNIVTDKKDGLLKISSVGYETQYLPIQSAKGLTIKMKEDTQLLKEVVVKSQLPKTHVKGDAMRTTVAGTILEKAGTLSDALAKIPSLEAERDGAVKVLGRGDAEVYINGRKVQDIKELTRLRSDQIQHVDVVQNPGARYAASTKAVVRITLKKAQGEGVSFQDNLGGMYQYGYTLTNNLDVNYRTGGLDLTASLWAGRYGHAKSLQEDDMYYLVGPDRIDGYSKQETEQTWKGLSPQLQVNYMVDENHSFGAFYKYDYHPSGALTSQFNTDEYGNSIFTERSESKIWQDEKFKKHIFNAYYNGKVGKLGIDLNVDGLFDNTEAPGHTTEQSTTASGQKMERAIESNTKSSNNFWASKLILSYPVWKGNLSVGGEYSYNHRTDAYTYNASEAVPVTATDTEINEKSEAAFVEYGRQFGKFFVQAGLRYEHLTNDYYNFGEREDEVCRDYGDWFPTATVSVPVGKVQLSLSYRRDIQRPAYSNLTSATIYLNRYAYQSGNPYLKPTYTHSVVLNAAYKWMGINIDFSRVKNSETMSTEPFPGADDPLISLVRPINTKEDYNQLSFNPYASPVIGRWHPTWFAYLLFQNYKSPCADGSVITLDRPYLQMGWDNTVELPKAWRVNAGLRFSPKGDVGNFSILRPQFRTDLGVQRDFNLRRLGTLTFDLRCNDIFNTNETKAIVYGVRELTVFNPARRTFMLDLTWKFNEARSKYRGSGAGEKQKARM
;
A
#
# COMPACT_ATOMS: atom_id res chain seq x y z
N MET A 1 -27.80 19.02 25.20
CA MET A 1 -28.34 18.18 24.12
C MET A 1 -27.22 17.38 23.43
N LYS A 2 -26.64 16.36 24.09
CA LYS A 2 -25.58 15.48 23.56
C LYS A 2 -25.84 14.03 24.00
N ARG A 3 -26.91 13.40 23.50
CA ARG A 3 -27.21 11.99 23.84
C ARG A 3 -27.87 11.17 22.71
N ASN A 4 -28.02 11.72 21.50
CA ASN A 4 -28.79 11.06 20.43
C ASN A 4 -27.98 10.62 19.21
N SER A 5 -26.65 10.80 19.16
CA SER A 5 -25.85 10.43 17.98
C SER A 5 -25.41 8.95 17.99
N THR A 6 -25.09 8.40 19.14
CA THR A 6 -24.68 6.99 19.29
C THR A 6 -25.82 6.00 19.06
N LEU A 7 -27.06 6.39 19.42
CA LEU A 7 -28.24 5.55 19.19
C LEU A 7 -28.63 5.48 17.71
N ARG A 8 -28.36 6.55 16.92
CA ARG A 8 -28.66 6.58 15.48
C ARG A 8 -27.69 5.71 14.65
N ILE A 9 -26.45 5.56 15.07
CA ILE A 9 -25.46 4.70 14.38
C ILE A 9 -25.78 3.22 14.64
N ALA A 10 -26.16 2.87 15.86
CA ALA A 10 -26.60 1.51 16.19
C ALA A 10 -27.90 1.12 15.47
N THR A 11 -28.83 2.07 15.29
CA THR A 11 -30.08 1.86 14.54
C THR A 11 -29.83 1.75 13.04
N LEU A 12 -28.81 2.44 12.48
CA LEU A 12 -28.45 2.31 11.06
C LEU A 12 -27.78 0.95 10.77
N LEU A 13 -26.94 0.45 11.66
CA LEU A 13 -26.35 -0.90 11.56
C LEU A 13 -27.39 -2.00 11.70
N ALA A 14 -28.37 -1.84 12.58
CA ALA A 14 -29.50 -2.74 12.71
C ALA A 14 -30.44 -2.69 11.49
N ALA A 15 -30.63 -1.51 10.88
CA ALA A 15 -31.44 -1.34 9.67
C ALA A 15 -30.76 -1.96 8.43
N VAL A 16 -29.44 -1.91 8.31
CA VAL A 16 -28.70 -2.58 7.24
C VAL A 16 -28.74 -4.10 7.40
N MET A 17 -28.73 -4.63 8.62
CA MET A 17 -28.96 -6.06 8.87
C MET A 17 -30.41 -6.49 8.58
N MET A 18 -31.40 -5.64 8.85
CA MET A 18 -32.81 -5.94 8.56
C MET A 18 -33.19 -5.83 7.07
N THR A 19 -32.49 -5.01 6.27
CA THR A 19 -32.77 -4.90 4.83
C THR A 19 -32.22 -6.08 4.03
N MET A 20 -31.25 -6.83 4.54
CA MET A 20 -30.80 -8.08 3.92
C MET A 20 -31.75 -9.27 4.09
N THR A 21 -32.73 -9.18 5.00
CA THR A 21 -33.76 -10.24 5.17
C THR A 21 -34.99 -10.05 4.28
N SER A 22 -35.10 -8.93 3.54
CA SER A 22 -36.32 -8.57 2.79
C SER A 22 -36.30 -8.91 1.30
N PHE A 23 -35.26 -9.56 0.77
CA PHE A 23 -35.18 -10.00 -0.63
C PHE A 23 -35.50 -11.49 -0.85
N ALA A 24 -36.19 -12.14 0.11
CA ALA A 24 -36.79 -13.42 -0.13
C ALA A 24 -38.28 -13.25 -0.40
N THR A 25 -38.66 -12.80 -1.58
CA THR A 25 -40.03 -12.93 -2.04
C THR A 25 -40.28 -14.38 -2.44
N PRO A 26 -41.30 -15.06 -1.88
CA PRO A 26 -41.61 -16.42 -2.31
C PRO A 26 -42.25 -16.40 -3.69
N LEU A 27 -41.64 -17.05 -4.64
CA LEU A 27 -42.28 -17.44 -5.90
C LEU A 27 -43.44 -18.37 -5.59
N SER A 28 -44.61 -17.95 -6.01
CA SER A 28 -45.91 -18.62 -5.86
C SER A 28 -45.84 -20.12 -6.12
N SER A 29 -46.33 -20.87 -5.18
CA SER A 29 -46.52 -22.32 -5.21
C SER A 29 -47.46 -22.76 -6.32
N LYS A 30 -46.95 -23.55 -7.26
CA LYS A 30 -47.78 -24.58 -7.91
C LYS A 30 -47.22 -25.95 -7.47
N ASN A 31 -48.09 -26.70 -6.85
CA ASN A 31 -48.01 -28.15 -6.52
C ASN A 31 -46.59 -28.67 -6.18
N LYS A 32 -46.28 -28.72 -4.87
CA LYS A 32 -45.31 -29.67 -4.34
C LYS A 32 -46.01 -30.81 -3.64
N GLU A 33 -45.86 -32.01 -4.19
CA GLU A 33 -45.92 -33.20 -3.40
C GLU A 33 -45.11 -33.02 -2.13
N LYS A 34 -45.66 -33.44 -0.98
CA LYS A 34 -44.98 -33.46 0.31
C LYS A 34 -43.77 -34.39 0.22
N LEU A 35 -42.60 -33.86 -0.14
CA LEU A 35 -41.33 -34.51 0.08
C LEU A 35 -41.19 -34.70 1.62
N LYS A 36 -41.00 -35.95 2.06
CA LYS A 36 -40.70 -36.26 3.46
C LYS A 36 -39.32 -35.69 3.76
N THR A 37 -39.26 -34.52 4.37
CA THR A 37 -38.03 -33.97 4.94
C THR A 37 -37.58 -34.75 6.17
N GLN A 38 -36.32 -35.01 6.34
CA GLN A 38 -35.72 -35.56 7.54
C GLN A 38 -35.00 -34.45 8.31
N ASP A 39 -35.13 -34.46 9.64
CA ASP A 39 -34.41 -33.59 10.54
C ASP A 39 -33.26 -34.39 11.16
N PHE A 40 -32.04 -33.84 11.00
CA PHE A 40 -30.84 -34.30 11.69
C PHE A 40 -30.52 -33.32 12.81
N ASP A 41 -30.79 -33.71 14.02
CA ASP A 41 -30.54 -32.91 15.21
C ASP A 41 -29.57 -33.62 16.15
N GLY A 42 -28.81 -32.85 16.90
CA GLY A 42 -27.86 -33.41 17.84
C GLY A 42 -27.13 -32.35 18.67
N GLN A 43 -26.31 -32.84 19.57
CA GLN A 43 -25.44 -32.01 20.40
C GLN A 43 -23.96 -32.38 20.17
N VAL A 44 -23.14 -31.38 20.07
CA VAL A 44 -21.68 -31.53 20.01
C VAL A 44 -21.08 -31.17 21.35
N ILE A 45 -20.30 -32.06 21.91
CA ILE A 45 -19.65 -31.93 23.23
C ILE A 45 -18.13 -32.18 23.10
N ASN A 46 -17.36 -31.69 24.09
CA ASN A 46 -15.94 -32.03 24.21
C ASN A 46 -15.71 -33.36 24.94
N GLU A 47 -14.45 -33.77 25.14
CA GLU A 47 -14.10 -34.99 25.87
C GLU A 47 -14.57 -35.01 27.31
N ASN A 48 -14.78 -33.84 27.94
CA ASN A 48 -15.26 -33.69 29.30
C ASN A 48 -16.79 -33.65 29.41
N GLY A 49 -17.51 -33.74 28.28
CA GLY A 49 -18.98 -33.70 28.26
C GLY A 49 -19.57 -32.29 28.25
N GLU A 50 -18.77 -31.25 28.09
CA GLU A 50 -19.24 -29.86 28.00
C GLU A 50 -19.69 -29.54 26.58
N PRO A 51 -20.83 -28.80 26.40
CA PRO A 51 -21.32 -28.44 25.08
C PRO A 51 -20.34 -27.55 24.34
N LEU A 52 -20.18 -27.77 23.02
CA LEU A 52 -19.34 -26.98 22.15
C LEU A 52 -20.20 -26.08 21.27
N ALA A 53 -20.16 -24.79 21.55
CA ALA A 53 -20.80 -23.76 20.74
C ALA A 53 -20.00 -23.46 19.45
N PHE A 54 -20.71 -23.03 18.41
CA PHE A 54 -20.16 -22.57 17.14
C PHE A 54 -19.32 -23.63 16.38
N VAL A 55 -19.64 -24.91 16.56
CA VAL A 55 -19.07 -26.02 15.78
C VAL A 55 -19.77 -26.10 14.43
N ASN A 56 -19.03 -26.21 13.35
CA ASN A 56 -19.59 -26.42 12.02
C ASN A 56 -20.01 -27.89 11.84
N VAL A 57 -21.28 -28.11 11.52
CA VAL A 57 -21.85 -29.40 11.18
C VAL A 57 -22.34 -29.31 9.73
N VAL A 58 -21.68 -30.01 8.82
CA VAL A 58 -21.94 -29.95 7.38
C VAL A 58 -22.37 -31.32 6.89
N LEU A 59 -23.52 -31.39 6.22
CA LEU A 59 -24.02 -32.57 5.56
C LEU A 59 -23.44 -32.64 4.15
N LEU A 60 -22.76 -33.73 3.83
CA LEU A 60 -22.21 -34.05 2.51
C LEU A 60 -22.99 -35.20 1.89
N SER A 61 -23.22 -35.14 0.57
CA SER A 61 -23.78 -36.26 -0.19
C SER A 61 -22.79 -37.42 -0.32
N MET A 62 -23.32 -38.63 -0.49
CA MET A 62 -22.53 -39.82 -0.83
C MET A 62 -22.84 -40.25 -2.28
N PRO A 63 -21.82 -40.75 -3.07
CA PRO A 63 -20.41 -41.01 -2.71
C PRO A 63 -19.48 -39.81 -2.93
N ASP A 64 -19.91 -38.71 -3.51
CA ASP A 64 -19.10 -37.61 -4.07
C ASP A 64 -18.72 -36.54 -3.05
N SER A 65 -19.19 -36.66 -1.79
CA SER A 65 -18.90 -35.71 -0.70
C SER A 65 -19.22 -34.24 -1.05
N VAL A 66 -20.25 -34.01 -1.88
CA VAL A 66 -20.70 -32.66 -2.25
C VAL A 66 -21.53 -32.06 -1.11
N PHE A 67 -21.35 -30.77 -0.85
CA PHE A 67 -22.11 -30.02 0.15
C PHE A 67 -23.61 -30.07 -0.13
N VAL A 68 -24.39 -30.48 0.85
CA VAL A 68 -25.84 -30.51 0.83
C VAL A 68 -26.42 -29.38 1.66
N GLN A 69 -26.07 -29.32 2.94
CA GLN A 69 -26.53 -28.32 3.88
C GLN A 69 -25.60 -28.27 5.09
N GLY A 70 -25.58 -27.14 5.83
CA GLY A 70 -24.79 -26.97 7.02
C GLY A 70 -25.55 -26.25 8.13
N ALA A 71 -25.20 -26.53 9.38
CA ALA A 71 -25.63 -25.82 10.56
C ALA A 71 -24.45 -25.55 11.46
N MET A 72 -24.59 -24.57 12.36
CA MET A 72 -23.62 -24.26 13.39
C MET A 72 -24.26 -24.55 14.75
N THR A 73 -23.54 -25.12 15.69
CA THR A 73 -24.06 -25.35 17.01
C THR A 73 -24.34 -24.05 17.78
N ASP A 74 -25.42 -24.00 18.53
CA ASP A 74 -25.77 -22.93 19.44
C ASP A 74 -24.91 -22.96 20.73
N GLU A 75 -25.23 -22.08 21.70
CA GLU A 75 -24.49 -21.97 22.98
C GLU A 75 -24.55 -23.25 23.82
N ASN A 76 -25.56 -24.09 23.59
CA ASN A 76 -25.74 -25.40 24.24
C ASN A 76 -25.17 -26.56 23.43
N GLY A 77 -24.41 -26.24 22.37
CA GLY A 77 -23.83 -27.22 21.46
C GLY A 77 -24.84 -27.90 20.53
N MET A 78 -26.09 -27.42 20.45
CA MET A 78 -27.15 -28.04 19.65
C MET A 78 -27.10 -27.59 18.20
N PHE A 79 -27.39 -28.52 17.27
CA PHE A 79 -27.56 -28.23 15.85
C PHE A 79 -28.77 -28.92 15.28
N ASN A 80 -29.35 -28.36 14.20
CA ASN A 80 -30.43 -28.96 13.44
C ASN A 80 -30.22 -28.74 11.93
N ILE A 81 -30.26 -29.79 11.13
CA ILE A 81 -30.19 -29.80 9.67
C ILE A 81 -31.43 -30.45 9.10
N VAL A 82 -32.22 -29.69 8.33
CA VAL A 82 -33.45 -30.17 7.67
C VAL A 82 -33.14 -30.44 6.21
N THR A 83 -33.28 -31.69 5.73
CA THR A 83 -32.93 -32.07 4.35
C THR A 83 -33.89 -33.10 3.79
N ASP A 84 -33.92 -33.26 2.49
CA ASP A 84 -34.65 -34.30 1.75
C ASP A 84 -33.80 -35.57 1.52
N LYS A 85 -32.52 -35.55 1.87
CA LYS A 85 -31.58 -36.67 1.73
C LYS A 85 -31.75 -37.65 2.90
N LYS A 86 -31.77 -38.94 2.56
CA LYS A 86 -31.91 -40.04 3.55
C LYS A 86 -30.57 -40.55 4.07
N ASP A 87 -29.50 -40.33 3.34
CA ASP A 87 -28.14 -40.76 3.64
C ASP A 87 -27.17 -39.63 3.33
N GLY A 88 -26.03 -39.64 3.98
CA GLY A 88 -24.99 -38.66 3.81
C GLY A 88 -23.88 -38.83 4.84
N LEU A 89 -22.91 -37.93 4.78
CA LEU A 89 -21.77 -37.88 5.69
C LEU A 89 -21.81 -36.53 6.42
N LEU A 90 -21.96 -36.54 7.75
CA LEU A 90 -21.75 -35.35 8.55
C LEU A 90 -20.26 -35.10 8.75
N LYS A 91 -19.81 -33.94 8.32
CA LYS A 91 -18.48 -33.41 8.65
C LYS A 91 -18.63 -32.42 9.80
N ILE A 92 -18.00 -32.70 10.91
CA ILE A 92 -18.02 -31.89 12.12
C ILE A 92 -16.62 -31.31 12.31
N SER A 93 -16.51 -29.99 12.37
CA SER A 93 -15.22 -29.32 12.47
C SER A 93 -15.28 -28.09 13.37
N SER A 94 -14.29 -27.93 14.23
CA SER A 94 -14.07 -26.78 15.08
C SER A 94 -12.58 -26.57 15.28
N VAL A 95 -12.17 -25.33 15.54
CA VAL A 95 -10.76 -25.01 15.82
C VAL A 95 -10.36 -25.62 17.17
N GLY A 96 -9.22 -26.29 17.19
CA GLY A 96 -8.72 -26.99 18.38
C GLY A 96 -9.25 -28.38 18.57
N TYR A 97 -10.03 -28.91 17.63
CA TYR A 97 -10.59 -30.27 17.67
C TYR A 97 -10.31 -31.01 16.36
N GLU A 98 -10.13 -32.34 16.48
CA GLU A 98 -10.00 -33.23 15.32
C GLU A 98 -11.29 -33.21 14.49
N THR A 99 -11.17 -32.96 13.17
CA THR A 99 -12.34 -33.02 12.28
C THR A 99 -12.86 -34.44 12.20
N GLN A 100 -14.17 -34.62 12.46
CA GLN A 100 -14.82 -35.92 12.42
C GLN A 100 -15.73 -36.04 11.20
N TYR A 101 -15.86 -37.27 10.71
CA TYR A 101 -16.76 -37.63 9.63
C TYR A 101 -17.65 -38.77 10.11
N LEU A 102 -18.97 -38.55 10.20
CA LEU A 102 -19.94 -39.53 10.69
C LEU A 102 -20.96 -39.85 9.59
N PRO A 103 -21.03 -41.10 9.11
CA PRO A 103 -22.10 -41.50 8.22
C PRO A 103 -23.46 -41.48 8.95
N ILE A 104 -24.45 -40.88 8.31
CA ILE A 104 -25.78 -40.75 8.89
C ILE A 104 -26.58 -42.04 8.64
N GLN A 105 -26.97 -42.76 9.69
CA GLN A 105 -27.86 -43.91 9.64
C GLN A 105 -29.14 -43.72 10.45
N SER A 106 -29.20 -42.68 11.32
CA SER A 106 -30.39 -42.32 12.10
C SER A 106 -30.44 -40.81 12.35
N ALA A 107 -31.64 -40.26 12.40
CA ALA A 107 -31.89 -38.83 12.18
C ALA A 107 -32.01 -37.95 13.45
N LYS A 108 -32.12 -38.49 14.67
CA LYS A 108 -32.46 -37.66 15.86
C LYS A 108 -31.64 -37.99 17.07
N GLY A 109 -31.28 -36.91 17.82
CA GLY A 109 -30.60 -37.02 19.11
C GLY A 109 -29.15 -37.48 19.04
N LEU A 110 -28.40 -37.06 18.01
CA LEU A 110 -27.00 -37.40 17.90
C LEU A 110 -26.18 -36.69 18.98
N THR A 111 -25.39 -37.44 19.76
CA THR A 111 -24.37 -36.86 20.64
C THR A 111 -23.00 -37.11 20.00
N ILE A 112 -22.38 -36.03 19.58
CA ILE A 112 -21.08 -36.03 18.88
C ILE A 112 -20.00 -35.55 19.83
N LYS A 113 -19.08 -36.42 20.20
CA LYS A 113 -17.99 -36.10 21.11
C LYS A 113 -16.75 -35.75 20.30
N MET A 114 -16.33 -34.47 20.30
CA MET A 114 -15.13 -34.03 19.63
C MET A 114 -13.91 -34.22 20.52
N LYS A 115 -12.86 -34.75 19.93
CA LYS A 115 -11.55 -34.93 20.55
C LYS A 115 -10.69 -33.70 20.31
N GLU A 116 -10.03 -33.23 21.37
CA GLU A 116 -9.09 -32.12 21.24
C GLU A 116 -7.92 -32.51 20.34
N ASP A 117 -7.58 -31.68 19.36
CA ASP A 117 -6.40 -31.88 18.52
C ASP A 117 -5.14 -31.53 19.33
N THR A 118 -4.64 -32.51 20.05
CA THR A 118 -3.44 -32.38 20.88
C THR A 118 -2.17 -32.13 20.06
N GLN A 119 -2.19 -32.27 18.74
CA GLN A 119 -1.06 -31.88 17.90
C GLN A 119 -0.90 -30.36 17.83
N LEU A 120 -1.95 -29.58 18.07
CA LEU A 120 -1.87 -28.11 18.22
C LEU A 120 -1.34 -27.68 19.60
N LEU A 121 -1.30 -28.57 20.61
CA LEU A 121 -0.91 -28.25 22.00
C LEU A 121 0.50 -28.73 22.38
N LYS A 122 1.18 -29.50 21.56
CA LYS A 122 2.62 -29.71 21.75
C LYS A 122 3.29 -28.42 21.36
N GLU A 123 3.91 -27.75 22.33
CA GLU A 123 4.94 -26.76 22.09
C GLU A 123 5.93 -27.39 21.11
N VAL A 124 5.67 -27.20 19.83
CA VAL A 124 6.64 -27.47 18.79
C VAL A 124 7.72 -26.43 19.06
N VAL A 125 8.78 -26.85 19.72
CA VAL A 125 10.07 -26.16 19.65
C VAL A 125 10.47 -26.25 18.17
N VAL A 126 9.85 -25.42 17.36
CA VAL A 126 10.26 -25.18 15.99
C VAL A 126 11.63 -24.58 16.12
N LYS A 127 12.68 -25.38 15.92
CA LYS A 127 14.00 -24.84 15.63
C LYS A 127 13.80 -23.92 14.44
N SER A 128 13.75 -22.63 14.71
CA SER A 128 13.53 -21.57 13.74
C SER A 128 14.51 -21.78 12.60
N GLN A 129 13.99 -22.13 11.42
CA GLN A 129 14.87 -22.32 10.26
C GLN A 129 15.32 -20.96 9.75
N LEU A 130 16.53 -20.91 9.20
CA LEU A 130 17.03 -19.72 8.49
C LEU A 130 16.08 -19.33 7.37
N PRO A 131 15.72 -18.04 7.25
CA PRO A 131 15.06 -17.55 6.05
C PRO A 131 15.92 -17.91 4.84
N LYS A 132 15.36 -18.67 3.90
CA LYS A 132 16.07 -19.04 2.67
C LYS A 132 15.62 -18.07 1.60
N THR A 133 16.56 -17.22 1.15
CA THR A 133 16.37 -16.41 -0.04
C THR A 133 17.06 -17.07 -1.22
N HIS A 134 16.33 -17.28 -2.32
CA HIS A 134 16.85 -17.89 -3.53
C HIS A 134 16.13 -17.31 -4.76
N VAL A 135 16.80 -17.37 -5.91
CA VAL A 135 16.19 -16.96 -7.18
C VAL A 135 15.17 -18.02 -7.60
N LYS A 136 13.95 -17.59 -7.93
CA LYS A 136 12.91 -18.42 -8.51
C LYS A 136 12.22 -17.71 -9.67
N GLY A 137 12.54 -18.13 -10.89
CA GLY A 137 12.07 -17.45 -12.10
C GLY A 137 12.59 -16.02 -12.17
N ASP A 138 11.69 -15.07 -12.23
CA ASP A 138 11.92 -13.62 -12.30
C ASP A 138 12.13 -12.95 -10.92
N ALA A 139 12.09 -13.71 -9.83
CA ALA A 139 12.03 -13.16 -8.48
C ALA A 139 13.13 -13.70 -7.54
N MET A 140 13.47 -12.87 -6.57
CA MET A 140 14.14 -13.27 -5.33
C MET A 140 13.09 -13.72 -4.32
N ARG A 141 13.00 -15.03 -4.07
CA ARG A 141 12.04 -15.61 -3.12
C ARG A 141 12.65 -15.75 -1.74
N THR A 142 12.00 -15.19 -0.73
CA THR A 142 12.32 -15.39 0.69
C THR A 142 11.21 -16.21 1.35
N THR A 143 11.58 -17.35 1.92
CA THR A 143 10.65 -18.20 2.70
C THR A 143 10.42 -17.56 4.07
N VAL A 144 9.15 -17.37 4.44
CA VAL A 144 8.71 -16.82 5.74
C VAL A 144 8.22 -17.94 6.66
N ALA A 145 7.37 -18.84 6.15
CA ALA A 145 6.81 -19.95 6.93
C ALA A 145 7.90 -20.87 7.50
N GLY A 146 7.78 -21.20 8.78
CA GLY A 146 8.76 -22.02 9.50
C GLY A 146 10.07 -21.31 9.84
N THR A 147 10.19 -20.00 9.56
CA THR A 147 11.39 -19.19 9.87
C THR A 147 11.10 -18.16 10.95
N ILE A 148 12.13 -17.44 11.39
CA ILE A 148 11.97 -16.35 12.33
C ILE A 148 11.10 -15.20 11.78
N LEU A 149 11.08 -15.02 10.47
CA LEU A 149 10.24 -14.00 9.83
C LEU A 149 8.76 -14.23 10.10
N GLU A 150 8.34 -15.47 10.30
CA GLU A 150 6.96 -15.81 10.69
C GLU A 150 6.55 -15.18 12.01
N LYS A 151 7.50 -14.91 12.88
CA LYS A 151 7.30 -14.32 14.21
C LYS A 151 7.63 -12.84 14.26
N ALA A 152 7.84 -12.18 13.12
CA ALA A 152 8.23 -10.78 13.09
C ALA A 152 7.14 -9.82 13.61
N GLY A 153 5.89 -10.26 13.65
CA GLY A 153 4.76 -9.49 14.12
C GLY A 153 3.84 -9.08 12.98
N THR A 154 3.93 -7.85 12.51
CA THR A 154 3.14 -7.38 11.35
C THR A 154 3.78 -7.84 10.03
N LEU A 155 3.02 -7.74 8.93
CA LEU A 155 3.58 -7.93 7.59
C LEU A 155 4.74 -6.97 7.34
N SER A 156 4.58 -5.68 7.65
CA SER A 156 5.63 -4.68 7.44
C SER A 156 6.91 -5.01 8.17
N ASP A 157 6.81 -5.56 9.39
CA ASP A 157 7.99 -6.01 10.15
C ASP A 157 8.71 -7.20 9.51
N ALA A 158 7.95 -8.10 8.88
CA ALA A 158 8.54 -9.20 8.12
C ALA A 158 9.18 -8.70 6.84
N LEU A 159 8.49 -7.82 6.09
CA LEU A 159 8.99 -7.25 4.84
C LEU A 159 10.26 -6.42 5.06
N ALA A 160 10.31 -5.60 6.11
CA ALA A 160 11.51 -4.81 6.45
C ALA A 160 12.76 -5.67 6.74
N LYS A 161 12.59 -6.96 7.01
CA LYS A 161 13.68 -7.93 7.23
C LYS A 161 13.98 -8.78 5.99
N ILE A 162 13.22 -8.57 4.89
CA ILE A 162 13.47 -9.24 3.61
C ILE A 162 14.48 -8.42 2.81
N PRO A 163 15.45 -9.07 2.20
CA PRO A 163 16.47 -8.41 1.41
C PRO A 163 15.91 -7.48 0.35
N SER A 164 16.52 -6.32 0.19
CA SER A 164 16.17 -5.28 -0.78
C SER A 164 14.79 -4.63 -0.55
N LEU A 165 14.10 -4.91 0.55
CA LEU A 165 12.84 -4.24 0.89
C LEU A 165 13.02 -3.23 2.02
N GLU A 166 12.33 -2.12 1.87
CA GLU A 166 12.01 -1.19 2.93
C GLU A 166 10.48 -1.18 3.06
N ALA A 167 9.98 -1.43 4.24
CA ALA A 167 8.56 -1.46 4.52
C ALA A 167 8.24 -0.48 5.64
N GLU A 168 7.35 0.47 5.33
CA GLU A 168 6.84 1.43 6.27
C GLU A 168 5.59 0.88 6.97
N ARG A 169 5.20 1.45 8.07
CA ARG A 169 4.10 0.93 8.89
C ARG A 169 2.72 1.32 8.39
N ASP A 170 2.64 2.36 7.60
CA ASP A 170 1.44 2.73 6.86
C ASP A 170 1.10 1.71 5.77
N GLY A 171 2.01 0.73 5.55
CA GLY A 171 1.91 -0.31 4.54
C GLY A 171 2.75 -0.02 3.30
N ALA A 172 3.42 1.14 3.19
CA ALA A 172 4.28 1.43 2.05
C ALA A 172 5.42 0.41 1.96
N VAL A 173 5.62 -0.14 0.77
CA VAL A 173 6.68 -1.10 0.48
C VAL A 173 7.51 -0.59 -0.68
N LYS A 174 8.80 -0.39 -0.43
CA LYS A 174 9.77 0.06 -1.41
C LYS A 174 10.81 -1.02 -1.66
N VAL A 175 11.27 -1.11 -2.89
CA VAL A 175 12.44 -1.91 -3.25
C VAL A 175 13.63 -0.95 -3.36
N LEU A 176 14.67 -1.21 -2.56
CA LEU A 176 15.87 -0.37 -2.51
C LEU A 176 16.46 -0.21 -3.91
N GLY A 177 16.72 1.03 -4.32
CA GLY A 177 17.19 1.39 -5.65
C GLY A 177 16.11 1.45 -6.74
N ARG A 178 14.86 0.99 -6.46
CA ARG A 178 13.76 0.98 -7.44
C ARG A 178 12.60 1.88 -7.05
N GLY A 179 12.44 2.17 -5.75
CA GLY A 179 11.33 2.95 -5.22
C GLY A 179 10.10 2.09 -4.92
N ASP A 180 8.91 2.68 -5.03
CA ASP A 180 7.65 2.05 -4.62
C ASP A 180 7.35 0.77 -5.39
N ALA A 181 7.01 -0.28 -4.65
CA ALA A 181 6.66 -1.58 -5.21
C ALA A 181 5.14 -1.77 -5.28
N GLU A 182 4.69 -2.40 -6.37
CA GLU A 182 3.35 -2.95 -6.40
C GLU A 182 3.30 -4.25 -5.60
N VAL A 183 2.39 -4.32 -4.64
CA VAL A 183 2.25 -5.50 -3.80
C VAL A 183 1.11 -6.38 -4.29
N TYR A 184 1.38 -7.66 -4.39
CA TYR A 184 0.39 -8.69 -4.74
C TYR A 184 0.29 -9.71 -3.62
N ILE A 185 -0.94 -10.03 -3.20
CA ILE A 185 -1.23 -11.07 -2.22
C ILE A 185 -1.95 -12.21 -2.93
N ASN A 186 -1.35 -13.40 -2.97
CA ASN A 186 -1.88 -14.60 -3.66
C ASN A 186 -2.24 -14.32 -5.14
N GLY A 187 -1.46 -13.46 -5.81
CA GLY A 187 -1.70 -13.06 -7.20
C GLY A 187 -2.61 -11.84 -7.38
N ARG A 188 -3.36 -11.41 -6.36
CA ARG A 188 -4.19 -10.22 -6.37
C ARG A 188 -3.35 -8.99 -6.02
N LYS A 189 -3.45 -7.92 -6.81
CA LYS A 189 -2.85 -6.63 -6.47
C LYS A 189 -3.55 -6.01 -5.26
N VAL A 190 -2.77 -5.47 -4.35
CA VAL A 190 -3.25 -4.69 -3.21
C VAL A 190 -3.71 -3.32 -3.71
N GLN A 191 -4.97 -3.00 -3.51
CA GLN A 191 -5.60 -1.76 -3.98
C GLN A 191 -5.43 -0.61 -2.97
N ASP A 192 -5.34 -0.96 -1.70
CA ASP A 192 -5.13 -0.03 -0.61
C ASP A 192 -3.98 -0.52 0.25
N ILE A 193 -2.96 0.30 0.34
CA ILE A 193 -1.76 0.03 1.14
C ILE A 193 -2.11 -0.32 2.60
N LYS A 194 -3.19 0.23 3.15
CA LYS A 194 -3.69 -0.10 4.48
C LYS A 194 -4.10 -1.57 4.64
N GLU A 195 -4.38 -2.28 3.54
CA GLU A 195 -4.61 -3.72 3.57
C GLU A 195 -3.36 -4.48 4.06
N LEU A 196 -2.18 -3.99 3.77
CA LEU A 196 -0.92 -4.57 4.21
C LEU A 196 -0.73 -4.44 5.73
N THR A 197 -1.24 -3.37 6.32
CA THR A 197 -1.15 -3.17 7.78
C THR A 197 -1.99 -4.18 8.57
N ARG A 198 -2.98 -4.80 7.93
CA ARG A 198 -3.86 -5.81 8.52
C ARG A 198 -3.23 -7.20 8.57
N LEU A 199 -2.22 -7.45 7.72
CA LEU A 199 -1.59 -8.75 7.63
C LEU A 199 -0.48 -8.92 8.67
N ARG A 200 -0.32 -10.15 9.13
CA ARG A 200 0.73 -10.54 10.06
C ARG A 200 1.73 -11.48 9.40
N SER A 201 2.94 -11.46 9.92
CA SER A 201 4.03 -12.28 9.42
C SER A 201 3.76 -13.79 9.50
N ASP A 202 3.01 -14.25 10.52
CA ASP A 202 2.64 -15.66 10.71
C ASP A 202 1.69 -16.21 9.63
N GLN A 203 1.07 -15.31 8.87
CA GLN A 203 0.19 -15.66 7.75
C GLN A 203 0.94 -15.90 6.45
N ILE A 204 2.20 -15.51 6.35
CA ILE A 204 2.96 -15.52 5.11
C ILE A 204 3.62 -16.87 4.88
N GLN A 205 3.51 -17.41 3.66
CA GLN A 205 4.25 -18.58 3.20
C GLN A 205 5.64 -18.20 2.70
N HIS A 206 5.67 -17.26 1.74
CA HIS A 206 6.88 -16.70 1.16
C HIS A 206 6.60 -15.35 0.51
N VAL A 207 7.66 -14.59 0.28
CA VAL A 207 7.64 -13.30 -0.41
C VAL A 207 8.60 -13.36 -1.60
N ASP A 208 8.12 -12.96 -2.77
CA ASP A 208 8.89 -12.84 -4.00
C ASP A 208 9.12 -11.37 -4.30
N VAL A 209 10.38 -10.95 -4.39
CA VAL A 209 10.77 -9.59 -4.78
C VAL A 209 11.20 -9.61 -6.25
N VAL A 210 10.47 -8.90 -7.10
CA VAL A 210 10.73 -8.76 -8.54
C VAL A 210 11.17 -7.33 -8.80
N GLN A 211 12.44 -7.13 -9.06
CA GLN A 211 13.01 -5.80 -9.24
C GLN A 211 12.82 -5.27 -10.66
N ASN A 212 12.79 -6.14 -11.65
CA ASN A 212 12.44 -5.81 -13.03
C ASN A 212 11.25 -6.66 -13.47
N PRO A 213 10.00 -6.17 -13.24
CA PRO A 213 8.81 -6.91 -13.60
C PRO A 213 8.68 -7.13 -15.10
N GLY A 214 8.17 -8.32 -15.52
CA GLY A 214 7.95 -8.68 -16.91
C GLY A 214 6.83 -7.87 -17.59
N ALA A 215 6.62 -8.13 -18.89
CA ALA A 215 5.71 -7.36 -19.75
C ALA A 215 4.23 -7.45 -19.36
N ARG A 216 3.82 -8.45 -18.55
CA ARG A 216 2.45 -8.56 -18.01
C ARG A 216 2.08 -7.47 -17.03
N TYR A 217 3.08 -6.80 -16.44
CA TYR A 217 2.90 -5.64 -15.57
C TYR A 217 2.93 -4.36 -16.40
N ALA A 218 2.29 -3.30 -15.90
CA ALA A 218 2.33 -2.01 -16.57
C ALA A 218 3.77 -1.49 -16.72
N ALA A 219 4.06 -0.76 -17.78
CA ALA A 219 5.41 -0.24 -18.04
C ALA A 219 5.90 0.70 -16.92
N SER A 220 5.00 1.35 -16.20
CA SER A 220 5.29 2.21 -15.05
C SER A 220 5.48 1.47 -13.72
N THR A 221 5.36 0.12 -13.68
CA THR A 221 5.60 -0.67 -12.47
C THR A 221 7.09 -0.80 -12.23
N LYS A 222 7.65 -0.11 -11.24
CA LYS A 222 9.09 -0.10 -10.95
C LYS A 222 9.59 -1.41 -10.34
N ALA A 223 8.80 -1.98 -9.43
CA ALA A 223 9.10 -3.25 -8.78
C ALA A 223 7.79 -3.94 -8.36
N VAL A 224 7.85 -5.25 -8.11
CA VAL A 224 6.70 -6.03 -7.64
C VAL A 224 7.11 -6.87 -6.44
N VAL A 225 6.27 -6.87 -5.41
CA VAL A 225 6.39 -7.75 -4.26
C VAL A 225 5.19 -8.70 -4.24
N ARG A 226 5.43 -9.98 -4.48
CA ARG A 226 4.38 -11.01 -4.47
C ARG A 226 4.41 -11.75 -3.14
N ILE A 227 3.38 -11.59 -2.34
CA ILE A 227 3.20 -12.22 -1.04
C ILE A 227 2.29 -13.42 -1.24
N THR A 228 2.80 -14.62 -0.93
CA THR A 228 1.98 -15.82 -0.89
C THR A 228 1.65 -16.13 0.55
N LEU A 229 0.37 -16.17 0.87
CA LEU A 229 -0.11 -16.52 2.19
C LEU A 229 -0.19 -18.05 2.33
N LYS A 230 -0.06 -18.56 3.54
CA LYS A 230 -0.34 -19.96 3.87
C LYS A 230 -1.78 -20.28 3.48
N LYS A 231 -2.06 -21.52 3.10
CA LYS A 231 -3.44 -21.95 2.82
C LYS A 231 -4.30 -21.73 4.06
N ALA A 232 -5.44 -21.11 3.86
CA ALA A 232 -6.41 -20.94 4.94
C ALA A 232 -6.96 -22.33 5.34
N GLN A 233 -6.95 -22.61 6.63
CA GLN A 233 -7.57 -23.79 7.20
C GLN A 233 -8.87 -23.40 7.89
N GLY A 234 -9.90 -24.24 7.75
CA GLY A 234 -11.18 -24.09 8.44
C GLY A 234 -12.29 -23.44 7.59
N GLU A 235 -13.49 -23.84 7.90
CA GLU A 235 -14.76 -23.24 7.45
C GLU A 235 -15.42 -22.54 8.64
N GLY A 236 -16.41 -21.67 8.39
CA GLY A 236 -17.13 -20.95 9.43
C GLY A 236 -16.73 -19.48 9.55
N VAL A 237 -17.00 -18.92 10.72
CA VAL A 237 -16.71 -17.52 11.01
C VAL A 237 -15.32 -17.37 11.62
N SER A 238 -14.60 -16.36 11.19
CA SER A 238 -13.37 -15.90 11.83
C SER A 238 -13.35 -14.40 11.90
N PHE A 239 -12.62 -13.83 12.84
CA PHE A 239 -12.38 -12.41 12.86
C PHE A 239 -10.96 -12.06 13.32
N GLN A 240 -10.53 -10.89 12.91
CA GLN A 240 -9.34 -10.22 13.42
C GLN A 240 -9.70 -8.78 13.73
N ASP A 241 -9.36 -8.31 14.92
CA ASP A 241 -9.47 -6.92 15.32
C ASP A 241 -8.10 -6.38 15.73
N ASN A 242 -7.71 -5.23 15.16
CA ASN A 242 -6.47 -4.55 15.48
C ASN A 242 -6.77 -3.14 15.95
N LEU A 243 -6.43 -2.84 17.20
CA LEU A 243 -6.48 -1.51 17.78
C LEU A 243 -5.05 -0.96 17.84
N GLY A 244 -4.79 0.10 17.08
CA GLY A 244 -3.51 0.80 17.01
C GLY A 244 -3.56 2.17 17.71
N GLY A 245 -2.54 2.47 18.49
CA GLY A 245 -2.30 3.78 19.09
C GLY A 245 -0.90 4.28 18.76
N MET A 246 -0.77 5.55 18.37
CA MET A 246 0.54 6.19 18.12
C MET A 246 0.55 7.57 18.77
N TYR A 247 1.69 7.95 19.32
CA TYR A 247 1.96 9.28 19.84
C TYR A 247 3.25 9.85 19.26
N GLN A 248 3.11 10.99 18.54
CA GLN A 248 4.20 11.78 17.97
C GLN A 248 3.76 13.26 17.92
N TYR A 249 4.01 14.03 18.98
CA TYR A 249 3.48 15.41 19.14
C TYR A 249 1.94 15.54 18.98
N GLY A 250 1.23 14.46 19.07
CA GLY A 250 -0.19 14.28 18.90
C GLY A 250 -0.50 12.80 18.95
N TYR A 251 -1.76 12.44 18.97
CA TYR A 251 -2.16 11.04 19.04
C TYR A 251 -2.84 10.58 17.76
N THR A 252 -2.64 9.32 17.43
CA THR A 252 -3.35 8.61 16.37
C THR A 252 -4.01 7.39 16.99
N LEU A 253 -5.27 7.18 16.66
CA LEU A 253 -6.01 5.97 17.03
C LEU A 253 -6.58 5.36 15.76
N THR A 254 -6.37 4.08 15.58
CA THR A 254 -6.92 3.30 14.45
C THR A 254 -7.54 2.01 14.94
N ASN A 255 -8.59 1.58 14.28
CA ASN A 255 -9.15 0.26 14.46
C ASN A 255 -9.37 -0.40 13.11
N ASN A 256 -9.00 -1.67 12.99
CA ASN A 256 -9.24 -2.53 11.83
C ASN A 256 -9.96 -3.79 12.29
N LEU A 257 -11.21 -3.95 11.89
CA LEU A 257 -12.00 -5.15 12.11
C LEU A 257 -12.21 -5.87 10.77
N ASP A 258 -11.80 -7.14 10.70
CA ASP A 258 -12.07 -8.03 9.58
C ASP A 258 -12.90 -9.22 10.07
N VAL A 259 -14.03 -9.47 9.43
CA VAL A 259 -14.90 -10.62 9.68
C VAL A 259 -14.99 -11.43 8.40
N ASN A 260 -14.68 -12.71 8.49
CA ASN A 260 -14.76 -13.65 7.38
C ASN A 260 -15.78 -14.74 7.66
N TYR A 261 -16.57 -15.09 6.66
CA TYR A 261 -17.41 -16.26 6.65
C TYR A 261 -17.08 -17.13 5.46
N ARG A 262 -16.81 -18.40 5.71
CA ARG A 262 -16.45 -19.36 4.67
C ARG A 262 -17.28 -20.61 4.76
N THR A 263 -17.81 -21.04 3.64
CA THR A 263 -18.49 -22.33 3.52
C THR A 263 -18.37 -22.87 2.09
N GLY A 264 -17.86 -24.08 1.93
CA GLY A 264 -17.60 -24.67 0.62
C GLY A 264 -16.77 -23.79 -0.30
N GLY A 265 -17.28 -23.43 -1.47
CA GLY A 265 -16.66 -22.52 -2.43
C GLY A 265 -16.80 -21.04 -2.10
N LEU A 266 -17.74 -20.66 -1.21
CA LEU A 266 -18.04 -19.27 -0.86
C LEU A 266 -17.08 -18.75 0.21
N ASP A 267 -16.59 -17.51 0.01
CA ASP A 267 -15.78 -16.77 0.96
C ASP A 267 -16.26 -15.31 0.97
N LEU A 268 -16.81 -14.87 2.10
CA LEU A 268 -17.30 -13.53 2.33
C LEU A 268 -16.38 -12.85 3.34
N THR A 269 -15.94 -11.62 3.03
CA THR A 269 -15.16 -10.79 3.95
C THR A 269 -15.82 -9.43 4.10
N ALA A 270 -16.09 -9.04 5.33
CA ALA A 270 -16.47 -7.68 5.69
C ALA A 270 -15.33 -7.06 6.49
N SER A 271 -14.84 -5.91 6.05
CA SER A 271 -13.77 -5.17 6.71
C SER A 271 -14.26 -3.79 7.07
N LEU A 272 -13.84 -3.29 8.22
CA LEU A 272 -14.08 -1.92 8.65
C LEU A 272 -12.78 -1.32 9.18
N TRP A 273 -12.29 -0.30 8.50
CA TRP A 273 -11.24 0.54 9.04
C TRP A 273 -11.84 1.85 9.54
N ALA A 274 -11.41 2.30 10.73
CA ALA A 274 -11.74 3.59 11.29
C ALA A 274 -10.47 4.21 11.89
N GLY A 275 -10.25 5.51 11.68
CA GLY A 275 -9.06 6.18 12.18
C GLY A 275 -9.29 7.63 12.51
N ARG A 276 -8.48 8.12 13.47
CA ARG A 276 -8.42 9.51 13.87
C ARG A 276 -6.98 9.91 14.22
N TYR A 277 -6.48 10.98 13.56
CA TYR A 277 -5.31 11.72 14.02
C TYR A 277 -5.78 12.92 14.83
N GLY A 278 -5.22 13.09 16.02
CA GLY A 278 -5.51 14.25 16.88
C GLY A 278 -4.25 15.09 17.02
N HIS A 279 -4.21 16.26 16.36
CA HIS A 279 -3.15 17.26 16.52
C HIS A 279 -1.73 16.73 16.24
N ALA A 280 -1.54 15.96 15.17
CA ALA A 280 -0.21 15.55 14.76
C ALA A 280 0.58 16.79 14.28
N LYS A 281 1.73 17.05 14.92
CA LYS A 281 2.56 18.23 14.61
C LYS A 281 3.82 17.86 13.83
N SER A 282 4.24 18.74 12.94
CA SER A 282 5.53 18.71 12.26
C SER A 282 6.21 20.07 12.30
N LEU A 283 7.52 20.04 12.46
CA LEU A 283 8.38 21.23 12.45
C LEU A 283 9.34 21.11 11.28
N GLN A 284 9.59 22.20 10.58
CA GLN A 284 10.58 22.33 9.53
C GLN A 284 11.20 23.71 9.59
N GLU A 285 12.49 23.79 9.29
CA GLU A 285 13.20 25.05 9.11
C GLU A 285 13.79 25.07 7.70
N ASP A 286 13.58 26.16 6.99
CA ASP A 286 13.98 26.33 5.61
C ASP A 286 14.88 27.56 5.48
N ASP A 287 16.05 27.38 4.83
CA ASP A 287 16.93 28.47 4.44
C ASP A 287 16.93 28.54 2.91
N MET A 288 16.44 29.64 2.34
CA MET A 288 16.42 29.90 0.90
C MET A 288 17.52 30.90 0.53
N TYR A 289 18.22 30.63 -0.57
CA TYR A 289 19.25 31.49 -1.14
C TYR A 289 19.07 31.64 -2.66
N TYR A 290 19.11 32.87 -3.16
CA TYR A 290 19.11 33.17 -4.58
C TYR A 290 19.67 34.56 -4.87
N LEU A 291 19.91 34.84 -6.17
CA LEU A 291 20.41 36.12 -6.66
C LEU A 291 19.33 36.84 -7.47
N VAL A 292 19.20 38.16 -7.28
CA VAL A 292 18.40 39.07 -8.09
C VAL A 292 19.33 40.12 -8.65
N GLY A 293 19.76 39.94 -9.90
CA GLY A 293 20.88 40.74 -10.46
C GLY A 293 22.13 40.58 -9.61
N PRO A 294 22.72 41.68 -9.07
CA PRO A 294 23.90 41.62 -8.22
C PRO A 294 23.51 41.31 -6.73
N ASP A 295 22.23 41.42 -6.36
CA ASP A 295 21.81 41.38 -4.96
C ASP A 295 21.58 39.95 -4.52
N ARG A 296 22.13 39.64 -3.33
CA ARG A 296 21.91 38.37 -2.66
C ARG A 296 20.65 38.45 -1.78
N ILE A 297 19.76 37.47 -1.91
CA ILE A 297 18.55 37.32 -1.11
C ILE A 297 18.68 36.06 -0.28
N ASP A 298 18.52 36.19 1.03
CA ASP A 298 18.47 35.08 1.97
C ASP A 298 17.12 35.12 2.72
N GLY A 299 16.40 34.01 2.70
CA GLY A 299 15.13 33.82 3.41
C GLY A 299 15.25 32.72 4.46
N TYR A 300 14.89 32.99 5.69
CA TYR A 300 14.86 32.02 6.79
C TYR A 300 13.42 31.80 7.23
N SER A 301 12.91 30.59 7.04
CA SER A 301 11.52 30.24 7.37
C SER A 301 11.45 29.15 8.41
N LYS A 302 10.56 29.33 9.39
CA LYS A 302 10.20 28.30 10.37
C LYS A 302 8.75 27.94 10.17
N GLN A 303 8.51 26.66 9.87
CA GLN A 303 7.19 26.11 9.62
C GLN A 303 6.78 25.18 10.76
N GLU A 304 5.60 25.40 11.33
CA GLU A 304 4.88 24.46 12.18
C GLU A 304 3.61 24.01 11.45
N THR A 305 3.45 22.71 11.27
CA THR A 305 2.23 22.15 10.65
C THR A 305 1.54 21.27 11.68
N GLU A 306 0.24 21.49 11.88
CA GLU A 306 -0.63 20.67 12.69
C GLU A 306 -1.69 20.03 11.81
N GLN A 307 -1.89 18.72 11.96
CA GLN A 307 -2.86 17.96 11.19
C GLN A 307 -3.83 17.22 12.11
N THR A 308 -5.11 17.34 11.78
CA THR A 308 -6.18 16.50 12.33
C THR A 308 -6.87 15.77 11.19
N TRP A 309 -7.26 14.51 11.42
CA TRP A 309 -7.87 13.70 10.37
C TRP A 309 -8.82 12.66 10.95
N LYS A 310 -9.89 12.37 10.22
CA LYS A 310 -10.87 11.33 10.55
C LYS A 310 -11.24 10.58 9.29
N GLY A 311 -11.42 9.27 9.41
CA GLY A 311 -11.84 8.46 8.27
C GLY A 311 -12.50 7.16 8.68
N LEU A 312 -13.32 6.66 7.76
CA LEU A 312 -14.04 5.40 7.86
C LEU A 312 -14.01 4.72 6.49
N SER A 313 -13.62 3.45 6.46
CA SER A 313 -13.51 2.68 5.21
C SER A 313 -14.13 1.28 5.38
N PRO A 314 -15.45 1.14 5.20
CA PRO A 314 -16.10 -0.17 5.08
C PRO A 314 -15.78 -0.81 3.73
N GLN A 315 -15.57 -2.12 3.73
CA GLN A 315 -15.33 -2.94 2.55
C GLN A 315 -16.11 -4.26 2.64
N LEU A 316 -16.69 -4.66 1.54
CA LEU A 316 -17.30 -5.98 1.37
C LEU A 316 -16.61 -6.69 0.21
N GLN A 317 -16.35 -7.98 0.38
CA GLN A 317 -15.68 -8.81 -0.60
C GLN A 317 -16.35 -10.17 -0.66
N VAL A 318 -16.61 -10.62 -1.87
CA VAL A 318 -17.18 -11.93 -2.19
C VAL A 318 -16.22 -12.65 -3.10
N ASN A 319 -15.95 -13.90 -2.80
CA ASN A 319 -15.23 -14.80 -3.68
C ASN A 319 -15.97 -16.13 -3.74
N TYR A 320 -16.11 -16.68 -4.93
CA TYR A 320 -16.72 -17.97 -5.13
C TYR A 320 -15.83 -18.87 -6.01
N MET A 321 -15.41 -19.98 -5.45
CA MET A 321 -14.67 -21.03 -6.16
C MET A 321 -15.68 -22.06 -6.65
N VAL A 322 -15.95 -22.09 -7.96
CA VAL A 322 -16.79 -23.11 -8.57
C VAL A 322 -16.15 -24.49 -8.44
N ASP A 323 -14.85 -24.54 -8.73
CA ASP A 323 -13.99 -25.71 -8.61
C ASP A 323 -12.52 -25.27 -8.45
N GLU A 324 -11.56 -26.20 -8.55
CA GLU A 324 -10.13 -25.90 -8.42
C GLU A 324 -9.58 -25.01 -9.54
N ASN A 325 -10.28 -24.99 -10.69
CA ASN A 325 -9.86 -24.28 -11.90
C ASN A 325 -10.62 -22.96 -12.13
N HIS A 326 -11.75 -22.74 -11.48
CA HIS A 326 -12.61 -21.59 -11.75
C HIS A 326 -12.97 -20.83 -10.49
N SER A 327 -12.65 -19.57 -10.44
CA SER A 327 -13.06 -18.65 -9.38
C SER A 327 -13.47 -17.30 -9.95
N PHE A 328 -14.47 -16.69 -9.34
CA PHE A 328 -14.87 -15.32 -9.61
C PHE A 328 -15.14 -14.61 -8.29
N GLY A 329 -15.08 -13.31 -8.31
CA GLY A 329 -15.37 -12.51 -7.14
C GLY A 329 -15.53 -11.05 -7.46
N ALA A 330 -15.97 -10.33 -6.45
CA ALA A 330 -16.09 -8.89 -6.49
C ALA A 330 -15.77 -8.30 -5.13
N PHE A 331 -15.27 -7.08 -5.10
CA PHE A 331 -15.24 -6.29 -3.89
C PHE A 331 -15.78 -4.89 -4.14
N TYR A 332 -16.29 -4.29 -3.08
CA TYR A 332 -16.66 -2.89 -3.03
C TYR A 332 -16.10 -2.27 -1.76
N LYS A 333 -15.47 -1.10 -1.89
CA LYS A 333 -14.92 -0.30 -0.80
C LYS A 333 -15.44 1.12 -0.89
N TYR A 334 -15.82 1.68 0.24
CA TYR A 334 -16.18 3.07 0.38
C TYR A 334 -15.21 3.75 1.33
N ASP A 335 -14.41 4.71 0.83
CA ASP A 335 -13.56 5.55 1.67
C ASP A 335 -14.25 6.89 1.93
N TYR A 336 -14.47 7.18 3.20
CA TYR A 336 -15.12 8.41 3.64
C TYR A 336 -14.25 9.16 4.63
N HIS A 337 -13.87 10.37 4.24
CA HIS A 337 -13.05 11.28 5.03
C HIS A 337 -13.84 12.59 5.22
N PRO A 338 -14.56 12.73 6.36
CA PRO A 338 -15.38 13.90 6.60
C PRO A 338 -14.59 15.15 6.97
N SER A 339 -13.32 15.01 7.35
CA SER A 339 -12.43 16.11 7.70
C SER A 339 -10.98 15.66 7.73
N GLY A 340 -10.12 16.42 7.06
CA GLY A 340 -8.66 16.30 7.04
C GLY A 340 -8.04 17.69 7.18
N ALA A 341 -8.24 18.33 8.36
CA ALA A 341 -7.78 19.69 8.57
C ALA A 341 -6.26 19.74 8.78
N LEU A 342 -5.62 20.60 8.02
CA LEU A 342 -4.21 20.95 8.10
C LEU A 342 -4.09 22.43 8.40
N THR A 343 -3.26 22.79 9.39
CA THR A 343 -2.89 24.17 9.68
C THR A 343 -1.38 24.27 9.61
N SER A 344 -0.86 25.10 8.70
CA SER A 344 0.57 25.40 8.61
C SER A 344 0.81 26.86 8.95
N GLN A 345 1.72 27.11 9.87
CA GLN A 345 2.18 28.45 10.22
C GLN A 345 3.63 28.61 9.79
N PHE A 346 3.90 29.65 9.01
CA PHE A 346 5.22 30.05 8.54
C PHE A 346 5.61 31.36 9.19
N ASN A 347 6.83 31.42 9.71
CA ASN A 347 7.45 32.66 10.19
C ASN A 347 8.73 32.84 9.36
N THR A 348 8.76 33.83 8.47
CA THR A 348 9.84 34.04 7.51
C THR A 348 10.49 35.40 7.73
N ASP A 349 11.82 35.41 7.86
CA ASP A 349 12.66 36.62 7.87
C ASP A 349 13.43 36.66 6.55
N GLU A 350 13.38 37.81 5.87
CA GLU A 350 14.12 38.06 4.63
C GLU A 350 15.22 39.09 4.78
N TYR A 351 16.30 38.87 4.04
CA TYR A 351 17.48 39.72 4.02
C TYR A 351 17.93 39.96 2.58
N GLY A 352 18.15 41.23 2.23
CA GLY A 352 18.83 41.64 1.00
C GLY A 352 20.28 42.05 1.32
N ASN A 353 21.28 41.40 0.71
CA ASN A 353 22.71 41.65 0.98
C ASN A 353 23.05 41.64 2.49
N SER A 354 22.47 40.67 3.22
CA SER A 354 22.60 40.51 4.68
C SER A 354 21.96 41.61 5.52
N ILE A 355 21.16 42.51 4.94
CA ILE A 355 20.38 43.52 5.65
C ILE A 355 18.95 43.04 5.76
N PHE A 356 18.37 43.03 6.97
CA PHE A 356 16.98 42.65 7.22
C PHE A 356 16.05 43.55 6.38
N THR A 357 15.15 42.94 5.62
CA THR A 357 14.19 43.63 4.75
C THR A 357 12.76 43.52 5.26
N GLU A 358 12.35 42.31 5.66
CA GLU A 358 10.97 42.06 6.04
C GLU A 358 10.84 40.84 6.93
N ARG A 359 9.80 40.83 7.79
CA ARG A 359 9.28 39.65 8.49
C ARG A 359 7.87 39.39 8.06
N SER A 360 7.55 38.15 7.68
CA SER A 360 6.19 37.70 7.40
C SER A 360 5.77 36.54 8.30
N GLU A 361 4.51 36.57 8.71
CA GLU A 361 3.82 35.49 9.44
C GLU A 361 2.61 35.06 8.63
N SER A 362 2.65 33.84 8.07
CA SER A 362 1.56 33.26 7.28
C SER A 362 0.95 32.09 8.01
N LYS A 363 -0.38 32.03 8.03
CA LYS A 363 -1.14 30.90 8.55
C LYS A 363 -2.06 30.38 7.46
N ILE A 364 -1.85 29.15 7.05
CA ILE A 364 -2.64 28.43 6.07
C ILE A 364 -3.46 27.38 6.80
N TRP A 365 -4.78 27.41 6.62
CA TRP A 365 -5.69 26.37 7.04
C TRP A 365 -6.37 25.77 5.83
N GLN A 366 -6.51 24.45 5.79
CA GLN A 366 -7.23 23.72 4.76
C GLN A 366 -7.92 22.50 5.38
N ASP A 367 -9.13 22.16 4.94
CA ASP A 367 -9.88 20.98 5.42
C ASP A 367 -10.30 20.10 4.24
N GLU A 368 -9.48 19.13 3.92
CA GLU A 368 -9.75 18.16 2.85
C GLU A 368 -10.83 17.16 3.27
N LYS A 369 -11.85 17.04 2.46
CA LYS A 369 -12.96 16.08 2.61
C LYS A 369 -13.07 15.26 1.34
N PHE A 370 -13.19 13.95 1.46
CA PHE A 370 -13.42 13.15 0.27
C PHE A 370 -14.33 11.94 0.50
N LYS A 371 -14.93 11.49 -0.61
CA LYS A 371 -15.71 10.27 -0.73
C LYS A 371 -15.18 9.53 -1.95
N LYS A 372 -14.78 8.28 -1.74
CA LYS A 372 -14.24 7.45 -2.82
C LYS A 372 -14.92 6.09 -2.83
N HIS A 373 -15.43 5.70 -4.00
CA HIS A 373 -16.03 4.40 -4.26
C HIS A 373 -15.06 3.60 -5.13
N ILE A 374 -14.69 2.41 -4.68
CA ILE A 374 -13.78 1.52 -5.41
C ILE A 374 -14.45 0.17 -5.54
N PHE A 375 -14.47 -0.38 -6.74
CA PHE A 375 -14.93 -1.73 -6.96
C PHE A 375 -14.03 -2.48 -7.96
N ASN A 376 -13.98 -3.78 -7.81
CA ASN A 376 -13.36 -4.69 -8.74
C ASN A 376 -14.25 -5.91 -8.90
N ALA A 377 -14.31 -6.46 -10.12
CA ALA A 377 -14.85 -7.78 -10.40
C ALA A 377 -13.81 -8.56 -11.19
N TYR A 378 -13.67 -9.85 -10.90
CA TYR A 378 -12.70 -10.68 -11.58
C TYR A 378 -13.24 -12.06 -11.92
N TYR A 379 -12.68 -12.65 -12.96
CA TYR A 379 -12.70 -14.08 -13.23
C TYR A 379 -11.28 -14.58 -13.39
N ASN A 380 -10.92 -15.62 -12.66
CA ASN A 380 -9.65 -16.33 -12.80
C ASN A 380 -9.92 -17.81 -12.98
N GLY A 381 -9.55 -18.36 -14.13
CA GLY A 381 -9.90 -19.74 -14.45
C GLY A 381 -8.95 -20.40 -15.43
N LYS A 382 -9.19 -21.71 -15.65
CA LYS A 382 -8.42 -22.52 -16.55
C LYS A 382 -9.33 -23.44 -17.37
N VAL A 383 -9.41 -23.19 -18.66
CA VAL A 383 -10.18 -24.00 -19.62
C VAL A 383 -9.20 -24.91 -20.37
N GLY A 384 -9.17 -26.19 -20.02
CA GLY A 384 -8.15 -27.12 -20.50
C GLY A 384 -6.74 -26.66 -20.09
N LYS A 385 -5.93 -26.25 -21.07
CA LYS A 385 -4.56 -25.72 -20.83
C LYS A 385 -4.52 -24.18 -20.84
N LEU A 386 -5.60 -23.51 -21.26
CA LEU A 386 -5.68 -22.08 -21.34
C LEU A 386 -6.02 -21.48 -19.96
N GLY A 387 -5.11 -20.72 -19.39
CA GLY A 387 -5.36 -19.87 -18.24
C GLY A 387 -5.98 -18.55 -18.67
N ILE A 388 -7.00 -18.09 -17.94
CA ILE A 388 -7.72 -16.83 -18.18
C ILE A 388 -7.72 -16.03 -16.89
N ASP A 389 -7.30 -14.77 -16.95
CA ASP A 389 -7.37 -13.80 -15.85
C ASP A 389 -8.01 -12.52 -16.39
N LEU A 390 -9.26 -12.26 -15.99
CA LEU A 390 -10.05 -11.08 -16.39
C LEU A 390 -10.35 -10.25 -15.17
N ASN A 391 -10.10 -8.96 -15.27
CA ASN A 391 -10.40 -7.98 -14.23
C ASN A 391 -11.10 -6.77 -14.81
N VAL A 392 -12.09 -6.24 -14.07
CA VAL A 392 -12.79 -4.99 -14.37
C VAL A 392 -12.78 -4.16 -13.10
N ASP A 393 -12.32 -2.92 -13.19
CA ASP A 393 -12.16 -1.99 -12.08
C ASP A 393 -12.91 -0.70 -12.31
N GLY A 394 -13.39 -0.08 -11.24
CA GLY A 394 -13.94 1.24 -11.24
C GLY A 394 -13.53 2.01 -9.98
N LEU A 395 -13.33 3.32 -10.15
CA LEU A 395 -13.06 4.25 -9.06
C LEU A 395 -13.81 5.55 -9.36
N PHE A 396 -14.58 6.01 -8.39
CA PHE A 396 -15.31 7.28 -8.43
C PHE A 396 -15.00 8.03 -7.16
N ASP A 397 -14.42 9.21 -7.27
CA ASP A 397 -14.14 10.05 -6.12
C ASP A 397 -14.61 11.49 -6.31
N ASN A 398 -14.84 12.14 -5.18
CA ASN A 398 -15.08 13.56 -5.09
C ASN A 398 -14.32 14.07 -3.87
N THR A 399 -13.45 15.04 -4.09
CA THR A 399 -12.67 15.71 -3.07
C THR A 399 -13.02 17.19 -3.06
N GLU A 400 -13.15 17.77 -1.89
CA GLU A 400 -13.31 19.20 -1.67
C GLU A 400 -12.38 19.65 -0.54
N ALA A 401 -11.63 20.71 -0.78
CA ALA A 401 -10.65 21.25 0.15
C ALA A 401 -10.77 22.77 0.25
N PRO A 402 -11.73 23.30 1.06
CA PRO A 402 -11.75 24.72 1.39
C PRO A 402 -10.51 25.11 2.19
N GLY A 403 -9.95 26.26 1.87
CA GLY A 403 -8.75 26.80 2.49
C GLY A 403 -8.90 28.26 2.87
N HIS A 404 -8.18 28.67 3.91
CA HIS A 404 -8.09 30.04 4.37
C HIS A 404 -6.64 30.37 4.72
N THR A 405 -6.08 31.39 4.10
CA THR A 405 -4.72 31.86 4.36
C THR A 405 -4.78 33.29 4.87
N THR A 406 -4.10 33.55 5.98
CA THR A 406 -3.85 34.89 6.50
C THR A 406 -2.36 35.14 6.55
N GLU A 407 -1.94 36.32 6.16
CA GLU A 407 -0.54 36.76 6.24
C GLU A 407 -0.47 38.17 6.81
N GLN A 408 0.51 38.35 7.69
CA GLN A 408 0.89 39.68 8.19
C GLN A 408 2.37 39.87 7.90
N SER A 409 2.75 40.95 7.27
CA SER A 409 4.15 41.29 7.03
C SER A 409 4.51 42.66 7.62
N THR A 410 5.77 42.79 8.01
CA THR A 410 6.32 44.03 8.56
C THR A 410 7.70 44.27 7.96
N THR A 411 7.85 45.36 7.20
CA THR A 411 9.12 45.75 6.58
C THR A 411 10.09 46.29 7.64
N ALA A 412 11.39 46.41 7.28
CA ALA A 412 12.40 47.02 8.13
C ALA A 412 12.06 48.49 8.51
N SER A 413 11.28 49.20 7.68
CA SER A 413 10.78 50.56 7.98
C SER A 413 9.57 50.59 8.93
N GLY A 414 9.04 49.40 9.33
CA GLY A 414 7.87 49.29 10.19
C GLY A 414 6.54 49.37 9.46
N GLN A 415 6.49 49.39 8.14
CA GLN A 415 5.27 49.31 7.37
C GLN A 415 4.65 47.94 7.52
N LYS A 416 3.37 47.87 7.88
CA LYS A 416 2.60 46.63 8.02
C LYS A 416 1.69 46.43 6.82
N MET A 417 1.57 45.18 6.42
CA MET A 417 0.64 44.73 5.41
C MET A 417 -0.09 43.47 5.94
N GLU A 418 -1.39 43.39 5.66
CA GLU A 418 -2.21 42.22 6.01
C GLU A 418 -2.90 41.71 4.74
N ARG A 419 -2.93 40.41 4.58
CA ARG A 419 -3.54 39.75 3.44
C ARG A 419 -4.38 38.57 3.92
N ALA A 420 -5.52 38.38 3.29
CA ALA A 420 -6.36 37.20 3.50
C ALA A 420 -6.79 36.62 2.14
N ILE A 421 -6.74 35.30 2.03
CA ILE A 421 -7.13 34.57 0.84
C ILE A 421 -8.01 33.39 1.27
N GLU A 422 -9.24 33.41 0.75
CA GLU A 422 -10.13 32.23 0.81
C GLU A 422 -9.92 31.45 -0.48
N SER A 423 -9.81 30.14 -0.39
CA SER A 423 -9.65 29.25 -1.54
C SER A 423 -10.52 28.02 -1.42
N ASN A 424 -10.84 27.40 -2.55
CA ASN A 424 -11.50 26.10 -2.56
C ASN A 424 -10.99 25.29 -3.75
N THR A 425 -10.51 24.08 -3.47
CA THR A 425 -10.15 23.10 -4.48
C THR A 425 -11.22 22.04 -4.53
N LYS A 426 -11.72 21.71 -5.72
CA LYS A 426 -12.64 20.59 -5.95
C LYS A 426 -12.03 19.70 -7.02
N SER A 427 -12.04 18.41 -6.78
CA SER A 427 -11.63 17.43 -7.80
C SER A 427 -12.55 16.23 -7.84
N SER A 428 -12.72 15.65 -9.02
CA SER A 428 -13.42 14.38 -9.17
C SER A 428 -12.74 13.48 -10.19
N ASN A 429 -12.85 12.18 -10.01
CA ASN A 429 -12.42 11.18 -10.97
C ASN A 429 -13.54 10.19 -11.25
N ASN A 430 -13.76 9.87 -12.53
CA ASN A 430 -14.60 8.80 -13.01
C ASN A 430 -13.75 7.84 -13.82
N PHE A 431 -13.27 6.79 -13.18
CA PHE A 431 -12.30 5.86 -13.76
C PHE A 431 -12.89 4.48 -13.96
N TRP A 432 -12.57 3.89 -15.10
CA TRP A 432 -12.87 2.52 -15.47
C TRP A 432 -11.65 1.85 -16.12
N ALA A 433 -11.45 0.58 -15.83
CA ALA A 433 -10.42 -0.21 -16.50
C ALA A 433 -10.84 -1.67 -16.68
N SER A 434 -10.29 -2.31 -17.69
CA SER A 434 -10.40 -3.74 -17.91
C SER A 434 -9.05 -4.33 -18.32
N LYS A 435 -8.74 -5.54 -17.87
CA LYS A 435 -7.50 -6.25 -18.17
C LYS A 435 -7.80 -7.73 -18.40
N LEU A 436 -7.31 -8.27 -19.51
CA LEU A 436 -7.39 -9.68 -19.85
C LEU A 436 -5.98 -10.24 -20.06
N ILE A 437 -5.67 -11.33 -19.36
CA ILE A 437 -4.44 -12.10 -19.57
C ILE A 437 -4.82 -13.53 -19.92
N LEU A 438 -4.29 -14.01 -21.04
CA LEU A 438 -4.39 -15.39 -21.50
C LEU A 438 -3.01 -16.05 -21.39
N SER A 439 -2.95 -17.21 -20.75
CA SER A 439 -1.70 -17.95 -20.53
C SER A 439 -1.84 -19.37 -21.06
N TYR A 440 -0.87 -19.83 -21.82
CA TYR A 440 -0.89 -21.14 -22.42
C TYR A 440 0.50 -21.80 -22.40
N PRO A 441 0.62 -23.06 -21.99
CA PRO A 441 1.89 -23.79 -22.04
C PRO A 441 2.28 -24.11 -23.48
N VAL A 442 3.41 -23.54 -23.95
CA VAL A 442 3.96 -23.71 -25.31
C VAL A 442 5.43 -24.10 -25.20
N TRP A 443 5.88 -25.10 -25.99
CA TRP A 443 7.31 -25.49 -26.10
C TRP A 443 8.02 -25.70 -24.74
N LYS A 444 7.35 -26.36 -23.79
CA LYS A 444 7.84 -26.55 -22.40
C LYS A 444 8.06 -25.25 -21.60
N GLY A 445 7.51 -24.15 -22.07
CA GLY A 445 7.46 -22.85 -21.37
C GLY A 445 6.03 -22.40 -21.20
N ASN A 446 5.84 -21.16 -20.73
CA ASN A 446 4.55 -20.50 -20.60
C ASN A 446 4.52 -19.25 -21.45
N LEU A 447 3.56 -19.17 -22.38
CA LEU A 447 3.28 -17.97 -23.16
C LEU A 447 2.12 -17.24 -22.50
N SER A 448 2.27 -15.95 -22.25
CA SER A 448 1.21 -15.06 -21.79
C SER A 448 1.02 -13.94 -22.80
N VAL A 449 -0.23 -13.70 -23.19
CA VAL A 449 -0.63 -12.56 -24.02
C VAL A 449 -1.75 -11.84 -23.31
N GLY A 450 -1.85 -10.53 -23.46
CA GLY A 450 -2.93 -9.81 -22.82
C GLY A 450 -3.08 -8.40 -23.33
N GLY A 451 -4.18 -7.78 -22.91
CA GLY A 451 -4.51 -6.39 -23.17
C GLY A 451 -5.08 -5.73 -21.93
N GLU A 452 -4.96 -4.43 -21.89
CA GLU A 452 -5.49 -3.57 -20.83
C GLU A 452 -6.03 -2.29 -21.47
N TYR A 453 -7.22 -1.89 -21.03
CA TYR A 453 -7.85 -0.62 -21.42
C TYR A 453 -8.24 0.12 -20.17
N SER A 454 -7.98 1.43 -20.14
CA SER A 454 -8.48 2.30 -19.07
C SER A 454 -8.94 3.65 -19.63
N TYR A 455 -9.93 4.21 -18.96
CA TYR A 455 -10.45 5.55 -19.21
C TYR A 455 -10.61 6.29 -17.91
N ASN A 456 -10.14 7.52 -17.85
CA ASN A 456 -10.34 8.44 -16.74
C ASN A 456 -10.90 9.76 -17.25
N HIS A 457 -12.00 10.19 -16.66
CA HIS A 457 -12.50 11.55 -16.77
C HIS A 457 -12.29 12.22 -15.42
N ARG A 458 -11.41 13.23 -15.41
CA ARG A 458 -11.04 14.00 -14.24
C ARG A 458 -11.43 15.46 -14.40
N THR A 459 -11.99 16.06 -13.34
CA THR A 459 -12.20 17.50 -13.26
C THR A 459 -11.47 18.04 -12.04
N ASP A 460 -10.82 19.20 -12.19
CA ASP A 460 -10.16 19.95 -11.11
C ASP A 460 -10.55 21.43 -11.23
N ALA A 461 -11.17 21.97 -10.18
CA ALA A 461 -11.49 23.38 -10.09
C ALA A 461 -10.79 24.00 -8.89
N TYR A 462 -10.09 25.10 -9.11
CA TYR A 462 -9.51 25.94 -8.07
C TYR A 462 -10.10 27.34 -8.15
N THR A 463 -10.73 27.78 -7.06
CA THR A 463 -11.31 29.12 -6.93
C THR A 463 -10.70 29.83 -5.73
N TYR A 464 -10.59 31.15 -5.81
CA TYR A 464 -10.08 31.93 -4.71
C TYR A 464 -10.76 33.32 -4.65
N ASN A 465 -10.70 33.94 -3.47
CA ASN A 465 -11.03 35.32 -3.23
C ASN A 465 -9.97 35.94 -2.32
N ALA A 466 -9.33 37.02 -2.73
CA ALA A 466 -8.23 37.62 -1.99
C ALA A 466 -8.58 39.08 -1.64
N SER A 467 -8.10 39.54 -0.47
CA SER A 467 -8.27 40.92 -0.01
C SER A 467 -7.51 41.95 -0.86
N GLU A 468 -6.47 41.49 -1.57
CA GLU A 468 -5.62 42.28 -2.45
C GLU A 468 -5.31 41.47 -3.72
N ALA A 469 -4.83 42.17 -4.78
CA ALA A 469 -4.39 41.51 -6.00
C ALA A 469 -3.17 40.60 -5.71
N VAL A 470 -3.26 39.33 -6.09
CA VAL A 470 -2.20 38.31 -5.97
C VAL A 470 -2.05 37.59 -7.29
N PRO A 471 -0.84 37.14 -7.69
CA PRO A 471 -0.62 36.39 -8.92
C PRO A 471 -1.10 34.91 -8.78
N VAL A 472 -2.31 34.73 -8.28
CA VAL A 472 -3.00 33.44 -8.19
C VAL A 472 -3.92 33.30 -9.40
N THR A 473 -4.04 32.09 -9.92
CA THR A 473 -4.88 31.82 -11.10
C THR A 473 -5.93 30.77 -10.73
N ALA A 474 -7.21 31.15 -10.89
CA ALA A 474 -8.31 30.21 -10.84
C ALA A 474 -8.24 29.27 -12.04
N THR A 475 -8.68 28.02 -11.86
CA THR A 475 -8.72 27.03 -12.94
C THR A 475 -10.01 26.22 -12.87
N ASP A 476 -10.44 25.76 -14.04
CA ASP A 476 -11.52 24.76 -14.19
C ASP A 476 -11.08 23.81 -15.29
N THR A 477 -10.36 22.76 -14.89
CA THR A 477 -9.70 21.85 -15.82
C THR A 477 -10.45 20.53 -15.93
N GLU A 478 -10.51 20.01 -17.16
CA GLU A 478 -11.01 18.68 -17.47
C GLU A 478 -9.93 17.89 -18.21
N ILE A 479 -9.69 16.67 -17.76
CA ILE A 479 -8.74 15.74 -18.35
C ILE A 479 -9.45 14.45 -18.74
N ASN A 480 -9.44 14.12 -20.03
CA ASN A 480 -9.95 12.87 -20.58
C ASN A 480 -8.78 12.01 -21.03
N GLU A 481 -8.39 11.03 -20.21
CA GLU A 481 -7.27 10.15 -20.53
C GLU A 481 -7.76 8.74 -20.89
N LYS A 482 -7.31 8.25 -22.05
CA LYS A 482 -7.47 6.87 -22.51
C LYS A 482 -6.09 6.21 -22.54
N SER A 483 -6.01 5.00 -22.06
CA SER A 483 -4.78 4.20 -22.14
C SER A 483 -5.09 2.80 -22.62
N GLU A 484 -4.38 2.37 -23.65
CA GLU A 484 -4.50 1.06 -24.29
C GLU A 484 -3.15 0.37 -24.23
N ALA A 485 -3.14 -0.90 -23.85
CA ALA A 485 -1.91 -1.67 -23.82
C ALA A 485 -2.12 -3.09 -24.31
N ALA A 486 -1.10 -3.62 -24.98
CA ALA A 486 -1.02 -5.02 -25.36
C ALA A 486 0.36 -5.55 -25.02
N PHE A 487 0.45 -6.82 -24.64
CA PHE A 487 1.73 -7.45 -24.34
C PHE A 487 1.80 -8.91 -24.74
N VAL A 488 3.02 -9.37 -24.95
CA VAL A 488 3.40 -10.78 -25.08
C VAL A 488 4.60 -11.06 -24.17
N GLU A 489 4.56 -12.18 -23.46
CA GLU A 489 5.63 -12.61 -22.56
C GLU A 489 5.79 -14.13 -22.67
N TYR A 490 7.00 -14.62 -22.82
CA TYR A 490 7.32 -16.03 -22.85
C TYR A 490 8.42 -16.34 -21.85
N GLY A 491 8.21 -17.33 -20.99
CA GLY A 491 9.18 -17.80 -20.03
C GLY A 491 9.38 -19.31 -20.10
N ARG A 492 10.64 -19.77 -20.04
CA ARG A 492 10.99 -21.18 -20.12
C ARG A 492 12.21 -21.55 -19.32
N GLN A 493 12.18 -22.75 -18.73
CA GLN A 493 13.35 -23.38 -18.13
C GLN A 493 14.14 -24.19 -19.16
N PHE A 494 15.41 -23.87 -19.37
CA PHE A 494 16.38 -24.59 -20.20
C PHE A 494 17.45 -25.25 -19.30
N GLY A 495 17.24 -26.47 -18.91
CA GLY A 495 18.12 -27.13 -17.93
C GLY A 495 18.16 -26.33 -16.62
N LYS A 496 19.33 -25.75 -16.30
CA LYS A 496 19.49 -24.90 -15.11
C LYS A 496 19.15 -23.42 -15.35
N PHE A 497 19.01 -22.99 -16.61
CA PHE A 497 18.72 -21.61 -16.95
C PHE A 497 17.21 -21.38 -17.01
N PHE A 498 16.72 -20.35 -16.37
CA PHE A 498 15.40 -19.78 -16.63
C PHE A 498 15.57 -18.55 -17.52
N VAL A 499 14.82 -18.49 -18.61
CA VAL A 499 14.83 -17.35 -19.53
C VAL A 499 13.40 -16.85 -19.68
N GLN A 500 13.21 -15.54 -19.55
CA GLN A 500 11.95 -14.86 -19.80
C GLN A 500 12.21 -13.65 -20.68
N ALA A 501 11.38 -13.45 -21.68
CA ALA A 501 11.39 -12.27 -22.53
C ALA A 501 9.96 -11.80 -22.76
N GLY A 502 9.77 -10.50 -22.80
CA GLY A 502 8.47 -9.90 -23.03
C GLY A 502 8.57 -8.57 -23.73
N LEU A 503 7.49 -8.22 -24.42
CA LEU A 503 7.34 -6.93 -25.09
C LEU A 503 5.94 -6.41 -24.78
N ARG A 504 5.86 -5.15 -24.33
CA ARG A 504 4.60 -4.44 -24.10
C ARG A 504 4.58 -3.18 -24.94
N TYR A 505 3.44 -2.89 -25.53
CA TYR A 505 3.14 -1.61 -26.17
C TYR A 505 2.07 -0.91 -25.33
N GLU A 506 2.27 0.38 -25.08
CA GLU A 506 1.26 1.23 -24.44
C GLU A 506 1.02 2.45 -25.32
N HIS A 507 -0.24 2.77 -25.56
CA HIS A 507 -0.72 3.98 -26.21
C HIS A 507 -1.55 4.79 -25.24
N LEU A 508 -1.30 6.10 -25.17
CA LEU A 508 -2.01 7.01 -24.30
C LEU A 508 -2.46 8.23 -25.08
N THR A 509 -3.74 8.55 -24.97
CA THR A 509 -4.33 9.79 -25.42
C THR A 509 -4.83 10.59 -24.21
N ASN A 510 -4.50 11.86 -24.13
CA ASN A 510 -4.93 12.75 -23.08
C ASN A 510 -5.43 14.04 -23.72
N ASP A 511 -6.73 14.31 -23.61
CA ASP A 511 -7.35 15.59 -23.99
C ASP A 511 -7.47 16.47 -22.74
N TYR A 512 -6.99 17.69 -22.84
CA TYR A 512 -6.97 18.66 -21.76
C TYR A 512 -7.79 19.90 -22.13
N TYR A 513 -8.66 20.28 -21.20
CA TYR A 513 -9.50 21.47 -21.34
C TYR A 513 -9.32 22.35 -20.12
N ASN A 514 -9.43 23.67 -20.30
CA ASN A 514 -9.42 24.65 -19.21
C ASN A 514 -10.54 25.66 -19.47
N PHE A 515 -11.43 25.85 -18.50
CA PHE A 515 -12.69 26.60 -18.67
C PHE A 515 -13.51 26.18 -19.92
N GLY A 516 -13.51 24.87 -20.24
CA GLY A 516 -14.20 24.28 -21.38
C GLY A 516 -13.51 24.46 -22.74
N GLU A 517 -12.41 25.20 -22.81
CA GLU A 517 -11.60 25.37 -24.02
C GLU A 517 -10.49 24.31 -24.09
N ARG A 518 -10.35 23.65 -25.24
CA ARG A 518 -9.33 22.64 -25.44
C ARG A 518 -7.96 23.29 -25.65
N GLU A 519 -6.97 22.88 -24.86
CA GLU A 519 -5.58 23.35 -24.94
C GLU A 519 -4.72 22.33 -25.72
N ASP A 520 -4.67 22.47 -27.05
CA ASP A 520 -3.98 21.50 -27.96
C ASP A 520 -2.50 21.31 -27.62
N GLU A 521 -1.79 22.33 -27.14
CA GLU A 521 -0.38 22.26 -26.77
C GLU A 521 -0.12 21.35 -25.55
N VAL A 522 -1.13 21.16 -24.71
CA VAL A 522 -1.08 20.33 -23.50
C VAL A 522 -1.58 18.93 -23.79
N CYS A 523 -2.45 18.76 -24.79
CA CYS A 523 -2.95 17.45 -25.20
C CYS A 523 -1.81 16.50 -25.59
N ARG A 524 -1.97 15.23 -25.33
CA ARG A 524 -0.96 14.18 -25.56
C ARG A 524 -1.55 13.02 -26.32
N ASP A 525 -0.79 12.54 -27.31
CA ASP A 525 -1.07 11.32 -28.07
C ASP A 525 0.28 10.66 -28.39
N TYR A 526 0.59 9.56 -27.70
CA TYR A 526 1.87 8.86 -27.91
C TYR A 526 1.78 7.38 -27.59
N GLY A 527 2.62 6.59 -28.27
CA GLY A 527 2.78 5.16 -28.04
C GLY A 527 4.23 4.76 -27.88
N ASP A 528 4.48 3.83 -26.95
CA ASP A 528 5.81 3.39 -26.58
C ASP A 528 5.92 1.87 -26.43
N TRP A 529 7.12 1.36 -26.76
CA TRP A 529 7.49 -0.04 -26.58
C TRP A 529 8.34 -0.26 -25.34
N PHE A 530 7.99 -1.28 -24.56
CA PHE A 530 8.63 -1.62 -23.28
C PHE A 530 9.14 -3.06 -23.29
N PRO A 531 10.37 -3.30 -23.77
CA PRO A 531 10.99 -4.61 -23.74
C PRO A 531 11.43 -4.99 -22.33
N THR A 532 11.31 -6.29 -22.00
CA THR A 532 11.78 -6.90 -20.76
C THR A 532 12.50 -8.19 -21.07
N ALA A 533 13.59 -8.49 -20.34
CA ALA A 533 14.30 -9.76 -20.43
C ALA A 533 14.87 -10.15 -19.08
N THR A 534 14.79 -11.43 -18.71
CA THR A 534 15.37 -11.98 -17.48
C THR A 534 16.03 -13.33 -17.77
N VAL A 535 17.24 -13.50 -17.27
CA VAL A 535 17.97 -14.78 -17.29
C VAL A 535 18.37 -15.12 -15.86
N SER A 536 17.99 -16.28 -15.37
CA SER A 536 18.34 -16.75 -14.02
C SER A 536 19.03 -18.11 -14.08
N VAL A 537 20.09 -18.29 -13.30
CA VAL A 537 20.90 -19.52 -13.29
C VAL A 537 21.52 -19.77 -11.92
N PRO A 538 21.52 -21.01 -11.41
CA PRO A 538 22.35 -21.41 -10.28
C PRO A 538 23.78 -21.70 -10.76
N VAL A 539 24.77 -21.04 -10.18
CA VAL A 539 26.20 -21.28 -10.38
C VAL A 539 26.78 -21.85 -9.08
N GLY A 540 26.97 -23.16 -9.03
CA GLY A 540 27.31 -23.86 -7.79
C GLY A 540 26.19 -23.69 -6.75
N LYS A 541 26.50 -23.02 -5.64
CA LYS A 541 25.53 -22.69 -4.56
C LYS A 541 24.99 -21.27 -4.65
N VAL A 542 25.50 -20.46 -5.56
CA VAL A 542 25.07 -19.07 -5.79
C VAL A 542 23.93 -19.07 -6.82
N GLN A 543 22.88 -18.34 -6.53
CA GLN A 543 21.76 -18.08 -7.45
C GLN A 543 21.99 -16.72 -8.10
N LEU A 544 22.05 -16.68 -9.42
CA LEU A 544 22.24 -15.46 -10.20
C LEU A 544 20.99 -15.16 -11.03
N SER A 545 20.64 -13.90 -11.14
CA SER A 545 19.63 -13.40 -12.08
C SER A 545 20.08 -12.08 -12.67
N LEU A 546 20.06 -11.98 -13.98
CA LEU A 546 20.30 -10.74 -14.74
C LEU A 546 19.00 -10.37 -15.45
N SER A 547 18.56 -9.12 -15.29
CA SER A 547 17.36 -8.63 -15.95
C SER A 547 17.56 -7.26 -16.56
N TYR A 548 16.86 -6.99 -17.66
CA TYR A 548 16.77 -5.72 -18.33
C TYR A 548 15.32 -5.29 -18.48
N ARG A 549 15.06 -3.98 -18.35
CA ARG A 549 13.75 -3.39 -18.57
C ARG A 549 13.88 -1.94 -19.02
N ARG A 550 12.98 -1.48 -19.91
CA ARG A 550 12.63 -0.08 -20.10
C ARG A 550 11.31 0.18 -19.36
N ASP A 551 11.23 1.23 -18.58
CA ASP A 551 10.00 1.65 -17.89
C ASP A 551 9.67 3.13 -18.13
N ILE A 552 8.45 3.53 -17.76
CA ILE A 552 7.92 4.89 -17.89
C ILE A 552 7.29 5.31 -16.57
N GLN A 553 7.48 6.56 -16.18
CA GLN A 553 6.73 7.20 -15.10
C GLN A 553 6.02 8.42 -15.66
N ARG A 554 4.69 8.38 -15.69
CA ARG A 554 3.86 9.51 -16.09
C ARG A 554 3.64 10.43 -14.91
N PRO A 555 3.58 11.76 -15.11
CA PRO A 555 3.29 12.72 -14.05
C PRO A 555 1.96 12.41 -13.33
N ALA A 556 1.89 12.71 -12.04
CA ALA A 556 0.62 12.68 -11.32
C ALA A 556 -0.35 13.72 -11.90
N TYR A 557 -1.66 13.48 -11.83
CA TYR A 557 -2.65 14.44 -12.34
C TYR A 557 -2.58 15.77 -11.57
N SER A 558 -2.31 15.73 -10.26
CA SER A 558 -2.09 16.94 -9.45
C SER A 558 -0.92 17.79 -9.93
N ASN A 559 0.09 17.19 -10.59
CA ASN A 559 1.23 17.91 -11.15
C ASN A 559 0.95 18.49 -12.55
N LEU A 560 -0.17 18.09 -13.17
CA LEU A 560 -0.58 18.56 -14.50
C LEU A 560 -1.56 19.75 -14.42
N THR A 561 -1.97 20.21 -13.23
CA THR A 561 -2.82 21.39 -13.08
C THR A 561 -2.07 22.68 -13.44
N SER A 562 -2.79 23.66 -13.97
CA SER A 562 -2.28 25.02 -14.16
C SER A 562 -2.60 25.95 -12.98
N ALA A 563 -3.33 25.44 -11.96
CA ALA A 563 -3.66 26.21 -10.76
C ALA A 563 -2.40 26.73 -10.07
N THR A 564 -2.42 28.00 -9.71
CA THR A 564 -1.37 28.64 -8.91
C THR A 564 -1.92 28.89 -7.51
N ILE A 565 -1.27 28.32 -6.52
CA ILE A 565 -1.67 28.37 -5.11
C ILE A 565 -0.72 29.30 -4.36
N TYR A 566 -1.27 30.16 -3.51
CA TYR A 566 -0.53 31.06 -2.64
C TYR A 566 0.03 30.29 -1.43
N LEU A 567 1.33 30.33 -1.21
CA LEU A 567 1.96 29.80 0.01
C LEU A 567 2.29 30.93 1.00
N ASN A 568 2.95 31.96 0.51
CA ASN A 568 3.24 33.21 1.21
C ASN A 568 3.54 34.32 0.19
N ARG A 569 3.83 35.55 0.62
CA ARG A 569 4.07 36.70 -0.24
C ARG A 569 5.12 36.44 -1.35
N TYR A 570 6.15 35.66 -1.06
CA TYR A 570 7.27 35.41 -1.94
C TYR A 570 7.27 34.01 -2.57
N ALA A 571 6.31 33.16 -2.20
CA ALA A 571 6.26 31.78 -2.70
C ALA A 571 4.85 31.38 -3.15
N TYR A 572 4.78 30.95 -4.39
CA TYR A 572 3.60 30.39 -5.03
C TYR A 572 3.92 28.97 -5.50
N GLN A 573 2.92 28.12 -5.53
CA GLN A 573 3.08 26.76 -6.04
C GLN A 573 2.10 26.51 -7.19
N SER A 574 2.58 25.87 -8.25
CA SER A 574 1.70 25.40 -9.33
C SER A 574 2.07 23.99 -9.76
N GLY A 575 1.20 23.34 -10.51
CA GLY A 575 1.57 22.24 -11.37
C GLY A 575 2.22 22.73 -12.67
N ASN A 576 2.39 21.78 -13.59
CA ASN A 576 2.96 22.06 -14.92
C ASN A 576 2.34 21.08 -15.94
N PRO A 577 1.34 21.55 -16.73
CA PRO A 577 0.68 20.68 -17.71
C PRO A 577 1.60 20.24 -18.85
N TYR A 578 2.76 20.90 -19.02
CA TYR A 578 3.75 20.56 -20.06
C TYR A 578 4.71 19.44 -19.65
N LEU A 579 4.57 18.84 -18.47
CA LEU A 579 5.43 17.75 -18.02
C LEU A 579 5.41 16.57 -18.99
N LYS A 580 6.61 16.04 -19.26
CA LYS A 580 6.82 14.85 -20.06
C LYS A 580 7.02 13.63 -19.16
N PRO A 581 6.68 12.42 -19.62
CA PRO A 581 7.01 11.21 -18.90
C PRO A 581 8.52 11.04 -18.69
N THR A 582 8.89 10.49 -17.53
CA THR A 582 10.25 10.02 -17.24
C THR A 582 10.43 8.61 -17.79
N TYR A 583 11.52 8.35 -18.50
CA TYR A 583 11.88 7.02 -18.99
C TYR A 583 13.12 6.50 -18.29
N THR A 584 13.10 5.23 -17.91
CA THR A 584 14.26 4.58 -17.28
C THR A 584 14.61 3.29 -18.01
N HIS A 585 15.90 3.13 -18.37
CA HIS A 585 16.47 1.86 -18.79
C HIS A 585 17.25 1.29 -17.61
N SER A 586 16.94 0.07 -17.18
CA SER A 586 17.63 -0.54 -16.05
C SER A 586 18.12 -1.96 -16.34
N VAL A 587 19.30 -2.26 -15.81
CA VAL A 587 19.92 -3.59 -15.81
C VAL A 587 20.17 -3.96 -14.36
N VAL A 588 19.60 -5.07 -13.91
CA VAL A 588 19.71 -5.53 -12.53
C VAL A 588 20.36 -6.91 -12.47
N LEU A 589 21.43 -6.99 -11.69
CA LEU A 589 22.10 -8.27 -11.33
C LEU A 589 21.76 -8.61 -9.87
N ASN A 590 21.14 -9.75 -9.65
CA ASN A 590 20.92 -10.34 -8.33
C ASN A 590 21.83 -11.53 -8.12
N ALA A 591 22.48 -11.60 -6.97
CA ALA A 591 23.23 -12.76 -6.51
C ALA A 591 22.82 -13.13 -5.09
N ALA A 592 22.45 -14.38 -4.86
CA ALA A 592 22.08 -14.87 -3.53
C ALA A 592 22.83 -16.14 -3.18
N TYR A 593 23.33 -16.21 -1.93
CA TYR A 593 24.01 -17.38 -1.37
C TYR A 593 23.56 -17.59 0.07
N LYS A 594 22.81 -18.69 0.32
CA LYS A 594 22.27 -19.01 1.65
C LYS A 594 21.48 -17.84 2.26
N TRP A 595 22.04 -17.19 3.29
CA TRP A 595 21.45 -16.10 4.05
C TRP A 595 22.02 -14.73 3.68
N MET A 596 22.80 -14.62 2.61
CA MET A 596 23.38 -13.38 2.15
C MET A 596 23.15 -13.19 0.64
N GLY A 597 23.21 -11.97 0.18
CA GLY A 597 23.18 -11.66 -1.23
C GLY A 597 23.49 -10.20 -1.52
N ILE A 598 23.50 -9.89 -2.78
CA ILE A 598 23.69 -8.54 -3.29
C ILE A 598 22.78 -8.33 -4.49
N ASN A 599 22.27 -7.13 -4.59
CA ASN A 599 21.63 -6.59 -5.77
C ASN A 599 22.50 -5.43 -6.31
N ILE A 600 22.74 -5.42 -7.63
CA ILE A 600 23.43 -4.35 -8.33
C ILE A 600 22.48 -3.84 -9.41
N ASP A 601 22.15 -2.57 -9.38
CA ASP A 601 21.24 -1.93 -10.35
C ASP A 601 21.99 -0.79 -11.06
N PHE A 602 22.05 -0.87 -12.37
CA PHE A 602 22.46 0.23 -13.23
C PHE A 602 21.23 0.77 -13.96
N SER A 603 20.99 2.06 -13.84
CA SER A 603 19.85 2.74 -14.44
C SER A 603 20.28 4.01 -15.18
N ARG A 604 19.69 4.25 -16.36
CA ARG A 604 19.78 5.52 -17.08
C ARG A 604 18.40 6.16 -17.11
N VAL A 605 18.30 7.35 -16.55
CA VAL A 605 17.05 8.11 -16.37
C VAL A 605 17.02 9.27 -17.36
N LYS A 606 15.89 9.42 -18.06
CA LYS A 606 15.62 10.50 -19.02
C LYS A 606 14.38 11.28 -18.62
N ASN A 607 14.42 12.62 -18.83
CA ASN A 607 13.33 13.52 -18.51
C ASN A 607 12.83 13.34 -17.06
N SER A 608 13.73 13.20 -16.09
CA SER A 608 13.32 13.03 -14.68
C SER A 608 12.47 14.20 -14.22
N GLU A 609 11.35 13.92 -13.56
CA GLU A 609 10.55 14.94 -12.90
C GLU A 609 11.24 15.35 -11.59
N THR A 610 11.33 16.65 -11.35
CA THR A 610 11.91 17.24 -10.14
C THR A 610 11.18 18.55 -9.80
N MET A 611 11.10 18.89 -8.52
CA MET A 611 10.62 20.20 -8.10
C MET A 611 11.71 21.25 -8.34
N SER A 612 11.30 22.39 -8.89
CA SER A 612 12.14 23.56 -9.11
C SER A 612 11.51 24.76 -8.44
N THR A 613 12.36 25.61 -7.89
CA THR A 613 11.96 26.96 -7.45
C THR A 613 12.59 27.95 -8.40
N GLU A 614 11.78 28.75 -9.08
CA GLU A 614 12.21 29.68 -10.11
C GLU A 614 11.54 31.05 -9.92
N PRO A 615 12.05 32.16 -10.51
CA PRO A 615 11.35 33.44 -10.52
C PRO A 615 9.93 33.27 -11.09
N PHE A 616 8.94 33.92 -10.48
CA PHE A 616 7.57 33.86 -10.97
C PHE A 616 7.45 34.56 -12.33
N PRO A 617 7.01 33.89 -13.41
CA PRO A 617 6.93 34.48 -14.74
C PRO A 617 5.94 35.65 -14.78
N GLY A 618 6.42 36.83 -15.22
CA GLY A 618 5.58 38.04 -15.37
C GLY A 618 5.25 38.77 -14.07
N ALA A 619 5.84 38.38 -12.93
CA ALA A 619 5.73 39.18 -11.70
C ALA A 619 6.62 40.42 -11.81
N ASP A 620 6.07 41.59 -11.38
CA ASP A 620 6.84 42.82 -11.29
C ASP A 620 7.91 42.77 -10.19
N ASP A 621 7.63 42.05 -9.11
CA ASP A 621 8.55 41.84 -8.00
C ASP A 621 9.42 40.58 -8.26
N PRO A 622 10.73 40.75 -8.51
CA PRO A 622 11.64 39.62 -8.81
C PRO A 622 11.88 38.72 -7.60
N LEU A 623 11.43 39.09 -6.41
CA LEU A 623 11.53 38.28 -5.20
C LEU A 623 10.52 37.14 -5.23
N ILE A 624 9.43 37.28 -5.97
CA ILE A 624 8.37 36.26 -6.03
C ILE A 624 8.89 34.99 -6.71
N SER A 625 8.72 33.88 -6.02
CA SER A 625 9.13 32.53 -6.46
C SER A 625 7.93 31.69 -6.89
N LEU A 626 8.12 30.89 -7.93
CA LEU A 626 7.20 29.83 -8.34
C LEU A 626 7.84 28.48 -8.09
N VAL A 627 7.22 27.68 -7.22
CA VAL A 627 7.60 26.29 -6.96
C VAL A 627 6.74 25.40 -7.85
N ARG A 628 7.36 24.67 -8.77
CA ARG A 628 6.63 23.75 -9.66
C ARG A 628 7.45 22.56 -10.10
N PRO A 629 6.79 21.45 -10.49
CA PRO A 629 7.48 20.30 -11.08
C PRO A 629 7.96 20.64 -12.50
N ILE A 630 9.18 20.22 -12.82
CA ILE A 630 9.79 20.35 -14.16
C ILE A 630 10.47 19.05 -14.55
N ASN A 631 10.75 18.86 -15.84
CA ASN A 631 11.63 17.79 -16.28
C ASN A 631 13.10 18.27 -16.30
N THR A 632 14.02 17.39 -15.89
CA THR A 632 15.46 17.65 -16.01
C THR A 632 15.86 17.86 -17.48
N LYS A 633 16.80 18.78 -17.71
CA LYS A 633 17.32 19.03 -19.06
C LYS A 633 18.25 17.93 -19.56
N GLU A 634 18.98 17.29 -18.65
CA GLU A 634 19.95 16.26 -18.96
C GLU A 634 19.58 14.91 -18.40
N ASP A 635 19.91 13.85 -19.16
CA ASP A 635 19.84 12.47 -18.69
C ASP A 635 20.93 12.22 -17.65
N TYR A 636 20.69 11.34 -16.70
CA TYR A 636 21.68 10.91 -15.72
C TYR A 636 21.69 9.40 -15.52
N ASN A 637 22.80 8.89 -14.97
CA ASN A 637 22.99 7.50 -14.66
C ASN A 637 23.02 7.30 -13.14
N GLN A 638 22.57 6.12 -12.73
CA GLN A 638 22.62 5.65 -11.34
C GLN A 638 23.20 4.24 -11.33
N LEU A 639 24.07 3.97 -10.35
CA LEU A 639 24.57 2.64 -10.05
C LEU A 639 24.41 2.39 -8.56
N SER A 640 23.63 1.37 -8.18
CA SER A 640 23.45 1.04 -6.78
C SER A 640 23.91 -0.37 -6.44
N PHE A 641 24.41 -0.54 -5.22
CA PHE A 641 24.83 -1.80 -4.62
C PHE A 641 24.03 -2.00 -3.33
N ASN A 642 23.35 -3.13 -3.22
CA ASN A 642 22.46 -3.46 -2.10
C ASN A 642 22.86 -4.81 -1.48
N PRO A 643 23.97 -4.93 -0.73
CA PRO A 643 24.32 -6.14 -0.01
C PRO A 643 23.42 -6.32 1.21
N TYR A 644 23.14 -7.58 1.53
CA TYR A 644 22.40 -7.94 2.73
C TYR A 644 22.91 -9.26 3.33
N ALA A 645 22.66 -9.45 4.63
CA ALA A 645 22.93 -10.68 5.34
C ALA A 645 21.94 -10.88 6.49
N SER A 646 21.31 -12.06 6.60
CA SER A 646 20.30 -12.41 7.62
C SER A 646 20.55 -13.81 8.21
N PRO A 647 21.64 -14.02 8.98
CA PRO A 647 21.89 -15.28 9.64
C PRO A 647 20.95 -15.50 10.84
N VAL A 648 20.85 -16.75 11.31
CA VAL A 648 20.20 -17.09 12.58
C VAL A 648 21.26 -17.61 13.54
N ILE A 649 21.40 -16.99 14.71
CA ILE A 649 22.40 -17.32 15.72
C ILE A 649 21.67 -17.67 17.03
N GLY A 650 21.23 -18.91 17.14
CA GLY A 650 20.42 -19.37 18.27
C GLY A 650 19.08 -18.65 18.37
N ARG A 651 18.87 -17.86 19.43
CA ARG A 651 17.68 -17.03 19.63
C ARG A 651 17.83 -15.59 19.10
N TRP A 652 19.00 -15.24 18.60
CA TRP A 652 19.29 -13.94 18.02
C TRP A 652 19.27 -14.02 16.51
N HIS A 653 18.53 -13.09 15.89
CA HIS A 653 18.26 -13.03 14.47
C HIS A 653 18.62 -11.63 13.95
N PRO A 654 19.89 -11.36 13.66
CA PRO A 654 20.29 -10.09 13.06
C PRO A 654 20.02 -10.07 11.54
N THR A 655 19.74 -8.90 11.02
CA THR A 655 19.73 -8.60 9.58
C THR A 655 20.57 -7.34 9.35
N TRP A 656 21.59 -7.44 8.51
CA TRP A 656 22.39 -6.33 8.05
C TRP A 656 22.05 -6.03 6.60
N PHE A 657 21.95 -4.78 6.25
CA PHE A 657 21.84 -4.35 4.87
C PHE A 657 22.51 -3.00 4.65
N ALA A 658 22.90 -2.73 3.41
CA ALA A 658 23.35 -1.43 2.99
C ALA A 658 22.75 -1.09 1.61
N TYR A 659 22.61 0.18 1.35
CA TYR A 659 22.28 0.77 0.06
C TYR A 659 23.36 1.78 -0.28
N LEU A 660 24.14 1.53 -1.30
CA LEU A 660 25.19 2.43 -1.77
C LEU A 660 24.82 2.86 -3.19
N LEU A 661 24.63 4.17 -3.38
CA LEU A 661 24.25 4.79 -4.66
C LEU A 661 25.36 5.69 -5.16
N PHE A 662 25.69 5.54 -6.42
CA PHE A 662 26.47 6.47 -7.24
C PHE A 662 25.57 7.05 -8.31
N GLN A 663 25.65 8.35 -8.53
CA GLN A 663 24.89 9.04 -9.57
C GLN A 663 25.75 10.14 -10.20
N ASN A 664 25.29 10.73 -11.31
CA ASN A 664 25.88 11.92 -11.93
C ASN A 664 24.79 12.94 -12.29
N TYR A 665 23.94 13.23 -11.32
CA TYR A 665 22.84 14.17 -11.49
C TYR A 665 23.38 15.60 -11.58
N LYS A 666 22.89 16.37 -12.56
CA LYS A 666 23.27 17.78 -12.73
C LYS A 666 22.14 18.71 -12.34
N SER A 667 22.42 19.70 -11.53
CA SER A 667 21.48 20.73 -11.11
C SER A 667 22.06 22.13 -11.32
N PRO A 668 21.24 23.10 -11.74
CA PRO A 668 21.67 24.50 -11.73
C PRO A 668 21.87 24.97 -10.27
N CYS A 669 22.69 25.99 -10.07
CA CYS A 669 22.87 26.70 -8.81
C CYS A 669 22.35 28.14 -8.93
N ALA A 670 22.17 28.81 -7.80
CA ALA A 670 21.68 30.17 -7.73
C ALA A 670 22.60 31.19 -8.46
N ASP A 671 23.90 30.93 -8.53
CA ASP A 671 24.88 31.75 -9.25
C ASP A 671 24.93 31.48 -10.77
N GLY A 672 24.03 30.63 -11.30
CA GLY A 672 23.97 30.23 -12.70
C GLY A 672 24.98 29.15 -13.09
N SER A 673 25.82 28.69 -12.17
CA SER A 673 26.69 27.53 -12.40
C SER A 673 25.87 26.23 -12.40
N VAL A 674 26.50 25.12 -12.79
CA VAL A 674 25.91 23.78 -12.74
C VAL A 674 26.77 22.91 -11.85
N ILE A 675 26.15 22.35 -10.80
CA ILE A 675 26.79 21.36 -9.93
C ILE A 675 26.46 19.94 -10.39
N THR A 676 27.43 19.04 -10.28
CA THR A 676 27.21 17.62 -10.42
C THR A 676 27.09 17.01 -9.03
N LEU A 677 25.94 16.38 -8.75
CA LEU A 677 25.65 15.67 -7.51
C LEU A 677 26.10 14.21 -7.69
N ASP A 678 27.32 13.91 -7.28
CA ASP A 678 27.99 12.62 -7.50
C ASP A 678 28.65 12.04 -6.24
N ARG A 679 28.50 12.70 -5.08
CA ARG A 679 28.96 12.14 -3.81
C ARG A 679 28.19 10.87 -3.50
N PRO A 680 28.87 9.72 -3.25
CA PRO A 680 28.18 8.48 -2.94
C PRO A 680 27.19 8.66 -1.78
N TYR A 681 25.96 8.17 -1.97
CA TYR A 681 24.98 8.09 -0.90
C TYR A 681 24.99 6.68 -0.31
N LEU A 682 25.12 6.58 1.01
CA LEU A 682 25.14 5.32 1.73
C LEU A 682 24.04 5.32 2.79
N GLN A 683 23.26 4.25 2.85
CA GLN A 683 22.36 3.95 3.95
C GLN A 683 22.68 2.56 4.50
N MET A 684 22.85 2.43 5.80
CA MET A 684 23.10 1.15 6.47
C MET A 684 22.02 0.87 7.48
N GLY A 685 21.64 -0.40 7.60
CA GLY A 685 20.69 -0.86 8.57
C GLY A 685 21.14 -2.14 9.28
N TRP A 686 20.82 -2.23 10.55
CA TRP A 686 21.01 -3.40 11.38
C TRP A 686 19.76 -3.63 12.21
N ASP A 687 19.00 -4.66 11.88
CA ASP A 687 17.81 -5.10 12.61
C ASP A 687 18.13 -6.33 13.45
N ASN A 688 17.66 -6.33 14.67
CA ASN A 688 17.84 -7.43 15.60
C ASN A 688 16.50 -7.89 16.15
N THR A 689 16.28 -9.18 16.16
CA THR A 689 15.17 -9.80 16.89
C THR A 689 15.74 -10.85 17.84
N VAL A 690 15.37 -10.77 19.11
CA VAL A 690 15.74 -11.75 20.12
C VAL A 690 14.48 -12.43 20.65
N GLU A 691 14.40 -13.75 20.50
CA GLU A 691 13.32 -14.57 21.06
C GLU A 691 13.60 -14.89 22.53
N LEU A 692 12.67 -14.56 23.41
CA LEU A 692 12.76 -14.81 24.84
C LEU A 692 11.72 -15.90 25.24
N PRO A 693 11.89 -16.53 26.41
CA PRO A 693 10.89 -17.48 26.94
C PRO A 693 9.49 -16.86 27.06
N LYS A 694 8.44 -17.70 27.09
CA LYS A 694 7.02 -17.29 27.23
C LYS A 694 6.53 -16.39 26.11
N ALA A 695 6.99 -16.63 24.86
CA ALA A 695 6.57 -15.90 23.66
C ALA A 695 6.86 -14.37 23.69
N TRP A 696 7.81 -13.92 24.47
CA TRP A 696 8.34 -12.57 24.39
C TRP A 696 9.32 -12.43 23.22
N ARG A 697 9.28 -11.31 22.54
CA ARG A 697 10.23 -10.90 21.50
C ARG A 697 10.69 -9.46 21.76
N VAL A 698 11.99 -9.24 21.62
CA VAL A 698 12.58 -7.90 21.67
C VAL A 698 13.16 -7.60 20.30
N ASN A 699 12.79 -6.45 19.76
CA ASN A 699 13.28 -5.94 18.48
C ASN A 699 14.11 -4.69 18.71
N ALA A 700 15.27 -4.58 18.06
CA ALA A 700 16.08 -3.39 18.04
C ALA A 700 16.57 -3.11 16.63
N GLY A 701 16.38 -1.88 16.15
CA GLY A 701 16.80 -1.44 14.81
C GLY A 701 17.78 -0.28 14.91
N LEU A 702 18.82 -0.30 14.07
CA LEU A 702 19.73 0.81 13.87
C LEU A 702 19.72 1.20 12.39
N ARG A 703 19.68 2.50 12.11
CA ARG A 703 19.82 3.07 10.78
C ARG A 703 20.87 4.16 10.81
N PHE A 704 21.74 4.18 9.81
CA PHE A 704 22.75 5.20 9.66
C PHE A 704 22.93 5.58 8.19
N SER A 705 22.95 6.88 7.92
CA SER A 705 23.26 7.44 6.60
C SER A 705 24.24 8.61 6.78
N PRO A 706 25.47 8.55 6.26
CA PRO A 706 26.38 9.70 6.21
C PRO A 706 25.86 10.74 5.20
N LYS A 707 26.63 11.82 5.05
CA LYS A 707 26.42 12.81 3.97
C LYS A 707 26.57 12.15 2.60
N GLY A 708 25.80 12.62 1.62
CA GLY A 708 25.82 12.10 0.25
C GLY A 708 24.76 12.75 -0.63
N ASP A 709 24.77 12.41 -1.91
CA ASP A 709 23.86 12.98 -2.91
C ASP A 709 22.86 11.93 -3.39
N VAL A 710 21.58 12.28 -3.42
CA VAL A 710 20.51 11.41 -3.89
C VAL A 710 19.46 12.21 -4.66
N GLY A 711 19.21 11.82 -5.93
CA GLY A 711 18.37 12.62 -6.83
C GLY A 711 18.93 14.05 -6.97
N ASN A 712 18.07 15.05 -6.81
CA ASN A 712 18.40 16.46 -6.95
C ASN A 712 18.81 17.14 -5.62
N PHE A 713 19.10 16.39 -4.56
CA PHE A 713 19.47 16.97 -3.27
C PHE A 713 20.71 16.32 -2.65
N SER A 714 21.34 17.07 -1.76
CA SER A 714 22.50 16.62 -0.96
C SER A 714 22.13 16.55 0.52
N ILE A 715 22.42 15.43 1.15
CA ILE A 715 22.31 15.27 2.60
C ILE A 715 23.54 15.93 3.26
N LEU A 716 23.26 16.92 4.10
CA LEU A 716 24.31 17.78 4.71
C LEU A 716 24.75 17.31 6.09
N ARG A 717 23.92 16.47 6.78
CA ARG A 717 24.26 15.91 8.10
C ARG A 717 24.08 14.40 8.09
N PRO A 718 24.93 13.65 8.81
CA PRO A 718 24.68 12.24 9.03
C PRO A 718 23.36 12.04 9.78
N GLN A 719 22.62 11.02 9.40
CA GLN A 719 21.36 10.62 10.04
C GLN A 719 21.60 9.36 10.85
N PHE A 720 21.05 9.30 12.05
CA PHE A 720 21.11 8.14 12.93
C PHE A 720 19.77 7.91 13.60
N ARG A 721 19.28 6.68 13.55
CA ARG A 721 18.02 6.30 14.19
C ARG A 721 18.15 4.98 14.91
N THR A 722 17.61 4.90 16.12
CA THR A 722 17.52 3.68 16.91
C THR A 722 16.07 3.41 17.29
N ASP A 723 15.59 2.22 16.94
CA ASP A 723 14.23 1.77 17.26
C ASP A 723 14.27 0.61 18.25
N LEU A 724 13.36 0.58 19.21
CA LEU A 724 13.18 -0.52 20.16
C LEU A 724 11.72 -0.97 20.19
N GLY A 725 11.50 -2.27 20.35
CA GLY A 725 10.16 -2.83 20.47
C GLY A 725 10.14 -4.09 21.32
N VAL A 726 8.99 -4.31 21.96
CA VAL A 726 8.70 -5.50 22.75
C VAL A 726 7.35 -6.03 22.35
N GLN A 727 7.29 -7.34 22.06
CA GLN A 727 6.06 -8.01 21.62
C GLN A 727 5.83 -9.27 22.44
N ARG A 728 4.54 -9.58 22.69
CA ARG A 728 4.12 -10.82 23.33
C ARG A 728 2.80 -11.32 22.79
N ASP A 729 2.72 -12.64 22.58
CA ASP A 729 1.48 -13.33 22.23
C ASP A 729 0.87 -14.01 23.48
N PHE A 730 -0.41 -13.80 23.69
CA PHE A 730 -1.22 -14.42 24.74
C PHE A 730 -2.21 -15.38 24.09
N ASN A 731 -2.10 -16.65 24.36
CA ASN A 731 -3.10 -17.63 23.94
C ASN A 731 -4.28 -17.57 24.90
N LEU A 732 -5.44 -17.12 24.41
CA LEU A 732 -6.69 -17.00 25.16
C LEU A 732 -7.55 -18.27 25.08
N ARG A 733 -6.93 -19.43 24.79
CA ARG A 733 -7.62 -20.71 24.60
C ARG A 733 -8.74 -20.60 23.54
N ARG A 734 -10.02 -20.80 23.93
CA ARG A 734 -11.18 -20.75 23.03
C ARG A 734 -11.41 -19.38 22.37
N LEU A 735 -10.88 -18.30 22.94
CA LEU A 735 -11.05 -16.94 22.44
C LEU A 735 -9.95 -16.54 21.42
N GLY A 736 -9.05 -17.45 21.06
CA GLY A 736 -8.00 -17.20 20.07
C GLY A 736 -6.73 -16.61 20.68
N THR A 737 -6.06 -15.71 19.95
CA THR A 737 -4.77 -15.12 20.33
C THR A 737 -4.87 -13.62 20.42
N LEU A 738 -4.37 -13.05 21.52
CA LEU A 738 -4.16 -11.61 21.68
C LEU A 738 -2.66 -11.32 21.60
N THR A 739 -2.27 -10.46 20.67
CA THR A 739 -0.89 -9.97 20.53
C THR A 739 -0.81 -8.56 21.08
N PHE A 740 0.14 -8.32 21.96
CA PHE A 740 0.57 -7.01 22.44
C PHE A 740 1.88 -6.65 21.78
N ASP A 741 2.00 -5.42 21.24
CA ASP A 741 3.20 -4.92 20.58
C ASP A 741 3.41 -3.45 20.96
N LEU A 742 4.46 -3.18 21.72
CA LEU A 742 4.86 -1.84 22.15
C LEU A 742 6.20 -1.49 21.51
N ARG A 743 6.31 -0.29 20.92
CA ARG A 743 7.51 0.16 20.23
C ARG A 743 7.79 1.64 20.45
N CYS A 744 9.05 2.00 20.35
CA CYS A 744 9.53 3.36 20.30
C CYS A 744 10.48 3.49 19.09
N ASN A 745 10.11 4.33 18.13
CA ASN A 745 10.99 4.68 17.03
C ASN A 745 11.79 5.93 17.41
N ASP A 746 13.08 5.94 17.00
CA ASP A 746 14.03 7.00 17.29
C ASP A 746 14.11 7.31 18.79
N ILE A 747 14.38 6.27 19.59
CA ILE A 747 14.38 6.35 21.06
C ILE A 747 15.30 7.44 21.60
N PHE A 748 16.38 7.75 20.89
CA PHE A 748 17.34 8.80 21.29
C PHE A 748 17.02 10.17 20.68
N ASN A 749 15.99 10.27 19.81
CA ASN A 749 15.59 11.49 19.13
C ASN A 749 16.74 12.12 18.33
N THR A 750 17.37 11.33 17.46
CA THR A 750 18.60 11.68 16.72
C THR A 750 18.41 11.68 15.21
N ASN A 751 17.24 11.26 14.72
CA ASN A 751 16.95 11.17 13.29
C ASN A 751 16.60 12.53 12.67
N GLU A 752 17.55 13.47 12.72
CA GLU A 752 17.44 14.77 12.06
C GLU A 752 17.76 14.64 10.58
N THR A 753 17.11 15.46 9.75
CA THR A 753 17.44 15.60 8.33
C THR A 753 17.80 17.04 8.02
N LYS A 754 19.00 17.27 7.48
CA LYS A 754 19.37 18.54 6.84
C LYS A 754 19.83 18.24 5.43
N ALA A 755 19.12 18.81 4.43
CA ALA A 755 19.40 18.61 3.02
C ALA A 755 19.33 19.93 2.25
N ILE A 756 20.08 20.05 1.18
CA ILE A 756 19.96 21.16 0.23
C ILE A 756 19.44 20.64 -1.12
N VAL A 757 18.45 21.32 -1.66
CA VAL A 757 17.96 21.18 -3.03
C VAL A 757 18.59 22.32 -3.84
N TYR A 758 19.41 21.95 -4.82
CA TYR A 758 20.03 22.92 -5.70
C TYR A 758 19.05 23.34 -6.82
N GLY A 759 19.10 24.60 -7.19
CA GLY A 759 18.26 25.21 -8.21
C GLY A 759 18.66 26.66 -8.42
N VAL A 760 18.00 27.36 -9.33
CA VAL A 760 18.19 28.84 -9.48
C VAL A 760 17.80 29.61 -8.21
N ARG A 761 17.05 28.95 -7.34
CA ARG A 761 16.82 29.29 -5.93
C ARG A 761 17.13 28.05 -5.13
N GLU A 762 18.19 28.14 -4.31
CA GLU A 762 18.63 27.02 -3.49
C GLU A 762 17.82 26.98 -2.19
N LEU A 763 17.36 25.78 -1.81
CA LEU A 763 16.56 25.57 -0.59
C LEU A 763 17.25 24.56 0.32
N THR A 764 17.70 25.00 1.49
CA THR A 764 18.13 24.10 2.56
C THR A 764 16.98 23.81 3.52
N VAL A 765 16.64 22.55 3.67
CA VAL A 765 15.56 22.09 4.54
C VAL A 765 16.13 21.37 5.74
N PHE A 766 15.67 21.72 6.93
CA PHE A 766 16.00 21.05 8.18
C PHE A 766 14.72 20.53 8.84
N ASN A 767 14.67 19.20 9.04
CA ASN A 767 13.60 18.52 9.78
C ASN A 767 14.19 17.97 11.09
N PRO A 768 13.74 18.45 12.27
CA PRO A 768 14.20 17.93 13.55
C PRO A 768 13.73 16.49 13.76
N ALA A 769 14.48 15.78 14.57
CA ALA A 769 14.18 14.40 14.95
C ALA A 769 12.83 14.31 15.71
N ARG A 770 12.16 13.15 15.57
CA ARG A 770 10.84 12.91 16.17
C ARG A 770 10.73 11.50 16.73
N ARG A 771 10.73 11.41 18.04
CA ARG A 771 10.43 10.16 18.73
C ARG A 771 8.96 9.79 18.57
N THR A 772 8.69 8.52 18.29
CA THR A 772 7.34 8.01 18.11
C THR A 772 7.12 6.80 19.00
N PHE A 773 6.07 6.85 19.83
CA PHE A 773 5.61 5.71 20.63
C PHE A 773 4.41 5.06 19.94
N MET A 774 4.37 3.74 19.95
CA MET A 774 3.30 2.95 19.30
C MET A 774 2.89 1.79 20.18
N LEU A 775 1.58 1.53 20.20
CA LEU A 775 0.97 0.38 20.87
C LEU A 775 -0.02 -0.25 19.90
N ASP A 776 0.14 -1.52 19.60
CA ASP A 776 -0.79 -2.32 18.81
C ASP A 776 -1.31 -3.51 19.62
N LEU A 777 -2.64 -3.65 19.64
CA LEU A 777 -3.36 -4.79 20.23
C LEU A 777 -4.08 -5.51 19.11
N THR A 778 -3.71 -6.76 18.83
CA THR A 778 -4.34 -7.56 17.80
C THR A 778 -5.01 -8.77 18.41
N TRP A 779 -6.33 -8.87 18.25
CA TRP A 779 -7.09 -10.04 18.65
C TRP A 779 -7.53 -10.86 17.44
N LYS A 780 -7.24 -12.15 17.45
CA LYS A 780 -7.56 -13.09 16.39
C LYS A 780 -8.37 -14.26 16.90
N PHE A 781 -9.43 -14.57 16.19
CA PHE A 781 -10.28 -15.72 16.44
C PHE A 781 -10.47 -16.53 15.16
N ASN A 782 -10.28 -17.84 15.22
CA ASN A 782 -10.54 -18.80 14.16
C ASN A 782 -9.96 -18.35 12.80
N GLU A 783 -8.63 -18.34 12.62
CA GLU A 783 -7.91 -17.77 11.48
C GLU A 783 -8.43 -18.27 10.11
N ALA A 784 -9.37 -17.57 9.50
CA ALA A 784 -9.72 -17.71 8.09
C ALA A 784 -9.14 -16.55 7.28
N ARG A 785 -8.87 -16.77 6.00
CA ARG A 785 -8.26 -15.77 5.13
C ARG A 785 -9.03 -15.68 3.83
N SER A 786 -9.17 -14.47 3.30
CA SER A 786 -9.81 -14.25 2.02
C SER A 786 -9.14 -15.05 0.90
N LYS A 787 -9.95 -15.66 0.05
CA LYS A 787 -9.54 -16.38 -1.16
C LYS A 787 -9.65 -15.52 -2.43
N TYR A 788 -9.84 -14.22 -2.27
CA TYR A 788 -9.98 -13.31 -3.41
C TYR A 788 -8.75 -13.36 -4.33
N ARG A 789 -8.96 -13.44 -5.67
CA ARG A 789 -7.92 -13.63 -6.68
C ARG A 789 -7.87 -12.55 -7.76
N GLY A 790 -8.63 -11.46 -7.64
CA GLY A 790 -8.60 -10.37 -8.62
C GLY A 790 -7.21 -9.74 -8.72
N SER A 791 -6.66 -9.59 -9.92
CA SER A 791 -5.34 -9.00 -10.18
C SER A 791 -5.39 -7.50 -10.45
N GLY A 792 -6.59 -6.92 -10.61
CA GLY A 792 -6.82 -5.49 -10.86
C GLY A 792 -6.54 -5.08 -12.31
N ALA A 793 -7.13 -3.96 -12.71
CA ALA A 793 -6.96 -3.30 -14.01
C ALA A 793 -6.75 -1.78 -13.81
N GLY A 794 -5.98 -1.13 -14.70
CA GLY A 794 -5.75 0.31 -14.70
C GLY A 794 -5.09 0.86 -13.43
N GLU A 795 -4.32 0.04 -12.72
CA GLU A 795 -3.81 0.35 -11.40
C GLU A 795 -2.86 1.57 -11.36
N LYS A 796 -2.10 1.75 -12.44
CA LYS A 796 -1.17 2.88 -12.54
C LYS A 796 -1.87 4.20 -12.80
N GLN A 797 -2.98 4.17 -13.51
CA GLN A 797 -3.84 5.33 -13.70
C GLN A 797 -4.51 5.68 -12.37
N LYS A 798 -5.06 4.69 -11.66
CA LYS A 798 -5.62 4.89 -10.31
C LYS A 798 -4.60 5.46 -9.32
N ALA A 799 -3.34 5.06 -9.39
CA ALA A 799 -2.28 5.57 -8.52
C ALA A 799 -1.86 7.03 -8.81
N ARG A 800 -2.27 7.58 -9.96
CA ARG A 800 -2.03 8.99 -10.33
C ARG A 800 -3.15 9.94 -9.86
N MET A 801 -4.29 9.37 -9.43
CA MET A 801 -5.46 10.08 -8.88
C MET A 801 -5.26 10.41 -7.41
#